data_a3621d2ca5a0073bd06bf1e72fcb515b
#
_entry.id   a3621d2ca5a0073bd06bf1e72fcb515b
#
_cell.length_a   1.000
_cell.length_b   1.000
_cell.length_c   1.000
_cell.angle_alpha   90.00
_cell.angle_beta   90.00
_cell.angle_gamma   90.00
#
_symmetry.space_group_name_H-M   'P 1'
#
loop_
_entity.id
_entity.type
_entity.pdbx_description
1 polymer ?
#
loop_
_entity_poly.entity_id
_entity_poly.type
_entity_poly.pdbx_seq_one_letter_code
_entity_poly.pdbx_strand_id
1 'polypeptide(L)'
;MPHRLRNTGTNTFVFEPITWGDRKVGDDLTNNHPSFVGKTIKRTFFHDDRLGFLSEDNVILSRAKEPFELYAVSARTHTAGDPIDVNCASVRPTKLHAIKPVRQGLVLFSKSQQFIIYADDGPLTPQSTKIRPISNMEMSDEVDPIDIGTHMNFISKTPNFVRVFAMQTKGLGESPDILDIGRVVNEWITADVDTLVASIQNEFIAMSSQASNEIYFYRTYSDGKETLMESWFKWTLAGTVQSMALDQDDMYTVTKQGNQYTISKANLTLSPEVAIITNAQGQKINPCMDLYAQATNGLSGGSEKTVVWDSTNSRTKCYIPYANLTDAKKLVIVAGTTAAGTFNNSGYVVEVETGTDSDGTFFIVPEQNLSSVASSVYVGYAYDFDIQLPKLYYNLSPEGTQPDFTSNLTIARCKFDVGLSGVMGFKLNVTGRFAASKTYKMFTNNCRDNSGNEVYTDYEWSKSDLDYIDRNQIKVKINNKTVTDFTFQSDTKIRLGNSLLKQTTLNGDGSTKLFAYTFDAQSTANIKVKVGGVLTTDFVFAGGKYISFNTAPPSATGNIFIYNEDELEIYIDEWYFLEPISDANTYLADDVPLDESRTVTIPIHQRSENFNLRLFTDSPFPVSLNSMMWEGNYSPRFYRRT
;
A
#
# COMPACT_ATOMS: atom_id res chain seq x y z
N MET A 1 3.43 15.23 -38.72
CA MET A 1 3.01 13.88 -39.13
C MET A 1 3.59 12.87 -38.13
N PRO A 2 2.88 11.83 -37.75
CA PRO A 2 3.37 10.79 -36.86
C PRO A 2 4.60 10.07 -37.40
N HIS A 3 5.46 9.61 -36.51
CA HIS A 3 6.59 8.73 -36.78
C HIS A 3 6.24 7.32 -36.31
N ARG A 4 6.99 6.33 -36.79
CA ARG A 4 6.86 4.95 -36.29
C ARG A 4 8.09 4.52 -35.50
N LEU A 5 7.87 3.75 -34.48
CA LEU A 5 8.91 3.00 -33.80
C LEU A 5 8.86 1.56 -34.31
N ARG A 6 9.92 1.08 -34.92
CA ARG A 6 10.01 -0.26 -35.47
C ARG A 6 11.07 -1.07 -34.75
N ASN A 7 10.70 -2.25 -34.28
CA ASN A 7 11.67 -3.20 -33.76
C ASN A 7 12.44 -3.83 -34.92
N THR A 8 13.76 -3.72 -34.91
CA THR A 8 14.65 -4.23 -35.96
C THR A 8 15.52 -5.39 -35.49
N GLY A 9 15.45 -5.77 -34.22
CA GLY A 9 16.21 -6.88 -33.65
C GLY A 9 16.00 -6.96 -32.14
N THR A 10 16.66 -7.90 -31.47
CA THR A 10 16.56 -8.02 -30.00
C THR A 10 17.03 -6.72 -29.35
N ASN A 11 16.12 -6.05 -28.64
CA ASN A 11 16.35 -4.77 -27.95
C ASN A 11 16.82 -3.60 -28.84
N THR A 12 16.56 -3.69 -30.17
CA THR A 12 16.95 -2.66 -31.11
C THR A 12 15.72 -2.06 -31.79
N PHE A 13 15.55 -0.76 -31.64
CA PHE A 13 14.42 0.00 -32.19
C PHE A 13 14.91 1.14 -33.06
N VAL A 14 14.19 1.40 -34.14
CA VAL A 14 14.42 2.54 -35.03
C VAL A 14 13.18 3.44 -34.98
N PHE A 15 13.41 4.70 -34.68
CA PHE A 15 12.39 5.75 -34.75
C PHE A 15 12.56 6.50 -36.05
N GLU A 16 11.58 6.41 -36.95
CA GLU A 16 11.68 6.92 -38.32
C GLU A 16 10.38 7.61 -38.77
N PRO A 17 10.46 8.61 -39.66
CA PRO A 17 9.27 9.18 -40.27
C PRO A 17 8.56 8.15 -41.15
N ILE A 18 7.24 8.27 -41.21
CA ILE A 18 6.38 7.45 -42.07
C ILE A 18 6.29 8.13 -43.44
N THR A 19 6.44 7.36 -44.53
CA THR A 19 6.11 7.83 -45.88
C THR A 19 4.61 7.72 -46.08
N TRP A 20 3.93 8.83 -46.12
CA TRP A 20 2.50 8.94 -46.35
C TRP A 20 2.18 8.95 -47.82
N GLY A 21 1.05 8.36 -48.19
CA GLY A 21 0.61 8.37 -49.59
C GLY A 21 0.17 9.77 -50.04
N ASP A 22 0.56 10.11 -51.25
CA ASP A 22 0.19 11.38 -51.87
C ASP A 22 -1.19 11.30 -52.52
N ARG A 23 -1.87 12.46 -52.62
CA ARG A 23 -3.14 12.57 -53.37
C ARG A 23 -2.89 12.34 -54.86
N LYS A 24 -3.47 11.26 -55.41
CA LYS A 24 -3.26 10.85 -56.82
C LYS A 24 -4.39 11.33 -57.72
N VAL A 25 -5.56 11.65 -57.17
CA VAL A 25 -6.75 12.05 -57.94
C VAL A 25 -7.51 13.15 -57.21
N GLY A 26 -8.23 13.97 -57.95
CA GLY A 26 -9.05 15.05 -57.42
C GLY A 26 -8.27 16.28 -56.98
N ASP A 27 -8.98 17.21 -56.37
CA ASP A 27 -8.50 18.48 -55.85
C ASP A 27 -9.03 18.71 -54.42
N ASP A 28 -8.87 19.93 -53.91
CA ASP A 28 -9.31 20.28 -52.55
C ASP A 28 -10.85 20.31 -52.34
N LEU A 29 -11.63 20.13 -53.42
CA LEU A 29 -13.08 20.04 -53.37
C LEU A 29 -13.59 18.60 -53.48
N THR A 30 -12.87 17.77 -54.25
CA THR A 30 -13.31 16.41 -54.60
C THR A 30 -12.56 15.29 -53.87
N ASN A 31 -11.38 15.59 -53.30
CA ASN A 31 -10.58 14.68 -52.49
C ASN A 31 -9.75 15.50 -51.51
N ASN A 32 -10.40 16.01 -50.48
CA ASN A 32 -9.85 16.96 -49.54
C ASN A 32 -8.64 16.42 -48.79
N HIS A 33 -7.79 17.34 -48.32
CA HIS A 33 -6.79 16.99 -47.33
C HIS A 33 -7.46 16.51 -46.03
N PRO A 34 -6.86 15.53 -45.33
CA PRO A 34 -7.36 15.11 -44.03
C PRO A 34 -7.54 16.29 -43.07
N SER A 35 -8.63 16.34 -42.34
CA SER A 35 -9.03 17.48 -41.49
C SER A 35 -8.03 17.83 -40.38
N PHE A 36 -7.08 16.95 -40.08
CA PHE A 36 -5.98 17.23 -39.15
C PHE A 36 -4.84 18.08 -39.73
N VAL A 37 -4.83 18.30 -41.04
CA VAL A 37 -3.75 19.10 -41.68
C VAL A 37 -3.79 20.52 -41.11
N GLY A 38 -2.68 20.97 -40.53
CA GLY A 38 -2.57 22.24 -39.84
C GLY A 38 -3.15 22.27 -38.42
N LYS A 39 -3.63 21.13 -37.92
CA LYS A 39 -4.19 20.98 -36.56
C LYS A 39 -3.37 19.98 -35.72
N THR A 40 -3.64 19.94 -34.41
CA THR A 40 -2.98 19.02 -33.50
C THR A 40 -3.66 17.66 -33.51
N ILE A 41 -2.91 16.60 -33.73
CA ILE A 41 -3.35 15.22 -33.48
C ILE A 41 -3.23 14.92 -32.01
N LYS A 42 -4.34 14.56 -31.36
CA LYS A 42 -4.40 14.23 -29.94
C LYS A 42 -4.14 12.75 -29.66
N ARG A 43 -4.70 11.85 -30.50
CA ARG A 43 -4.58 10.40 -30.34
C ARG A 43 -4.44 9.72 -31.69
N THR A 44 -3.77 8.57 -31.64
CA THR A 44 -3.76 7.59 -32.72
C THR A 44 -4.38 6.30 -32.20
N PHE A 45 -5.14 5.61 -33.03
CA PHE A 45 -5.77 4.34 -32.68
C PHE A 45 -5.85 3.45 -33.94
N PHE A 46 -6.22 2.18 -33.73
CA PHE A 46 -6.42 1.25 -34.84
C PHE A 46 -7.79 0.57 -34.67
N HIS A 47 -8.56 0.54 -35.75
CA HIS A 47 -9.88 -0.07 -35.74
C HIS A 47 -10.27 -0.51 -37.16
N ASP A 48 -10.85 -1.71 -37.33
CA ASP A 48 -11.30 -2.27 -38.61
C ASP A 48 -10.25 -2.15 -39.71
N ASP A 49 -9.02 -2.58 -39.47
CA ASP A 49 -7.87 -2.50 -40.40
C ASP A 49 -7.53 -1.07 -40.86
N ARG A 50 -7.90 -0.06 -40.12
CA ARG A 50 -7.66 1.36 -40.38
C ARG A 50 -6.86 2.01 -39.28
N LEU A 51 -5.87 2.81 -39.65
CA LEU A 51 -5.20 3.72 -38.71
C LEU A 51 -6.05 4.96 -38.52
N GLY A 52 -6.36 5.29 -37.26
CA GLY A 52 -7.23 6.40 -36.89
C GLY A 52 -6.51 7.51 -36.16
N PHE A 53 -7.04 8.73 -36.28
CA PHE A 53 -6.58 9.94 -35.61
C PHE A 53 -7.73 10.71 -35.00
N LEU A 54 -7.51 11.26 -33.83
CA LEU A 54 -8.37 12.29 -33.25
C LEU A 54 -7.70 13.65 -33.40
N SER A 55 -8.39 14.60 -33.98
CA SER A 55 -7.91 15.98 -34.16
C SER A 55 -9.07 16.96 -34.00
N GLU A 56 -8.97 17.82 -32.98
CA GLU A 56 -10.07 18.74 -32.57
C GLU A 56 -11.38 17.97 -32.38
N ASP A 57 -12.39 18.23 -33.21
CA ASP A 57 -13.71 17.57 -33.23
C ASP A 57 -13.83 16.47 -34.30
N ASN A 58 -12.73 16.16 -35.01
CA ASN A 58 -12.75 15.21 -36.10
C ASN A 58 -12.16 13.86 -35.73
N VAL A 59 -12.73 12.82 -36.33
CA VAL A 59 -12.21 11.47 -36.35
C VAL A 59 -11.86 11.09 -37.77
N ILE A 60 -10.60 10.81 -37.98
CA ILE A 60 -10.04 10.51 -39.30
C ILE A 60 -9.54 9.07 -39.31
N LEU A 61 -9.97 8.26 -40.25
CA LEU A 61 -9.54 6.87 -40.43
C LEU A 61 -8.92 6.72 -41.83
N SER A 62 -7.78 6.04 -41.92
CA SER A 62 -7.10 5.71 -43.17
C SER A 62 -7.95 4.80 -44.07
N ARG A 63 -7.48 4.55 -45.26
CA ARG A 63 -8.03 3.50 -46.13
C ARG A 63 -7.92 2.14 -45.42
N ALA A 64 -8.92 1.28 -45.66
CA ALA A 64 -8.93 -0.06 -45.11
C ALA A 64 -7.72 -0.88 -45.60
N LYS A 65 -6.99 -1.51 -44.70
CA LYS A 65 -5.75 -2.29 -44.93
C LYS A 65 -4.55 -1.48 -45.47
N GLU A 66 -4.71 -0.17 -45.62
CA GLU A 66 -3.64 0.73 -46.08
C GLU A 66 -3.48 1.88 -45.05
N PRO A 67 -2.78 1.66 -43.94
CA PRO A 67 -2.76 2.59 -42.79
C PRO A 67 -2.09 3.94 -43.10
N PHE A 68 -1.32 4.04 -44.17
CA PHE A 68 -0.60 5.28 -44.55
C PHE A 68 -1.24 6.02 -45.71
N GLU A 69 -2.36 5.52 -46.26
CA GLU A 69 -3.12 6.15 -47.32
C GLU A 69 -4.33 6.89 -46.74
N LEU A 70 -4.39 8.20 -46.95
CA LEU A 70 -5.39 9.10 -46.37
C LEU A 70 -6.24 9.81 -47.43
N TYR A 71 -6.11 9.42 -48.70
CA TYR A 71 -6.86 9.97 -49.84
C TYR A 71 -7.72 8.91 -50.51
N ALA A 72 -8.87 9.31 -50.99
CA ALA A 72 -9.75 8.44 -51.77
C ALA A 72 -9.12 8.00 -53.08
N VAL A 73 -9.48 6.80 -53.55
CA VAL A 73 -9.00 6.25 -54.82
C VAL A 73 -9.63 6.96 -56.03
N SER A 74 -10.86 7.44 -55.86
CA SER A 74 -11.62 8.10 -56.91
C SER A 74 -12.20 9.44 -56.42
N ALA A 75 -12.13 10.45 -57.25
CA ALA A 75 -12.75 11.75 -57.00
C ALA A 75 -14.25 11.80 -57.37
N ARG A 76 -14.80 10.73 -57.94
CA ARG A 76 -16.22 10.68 -58.40
C ARG A 76 -17.09 9.84 -57.46
N THR A 77 -16.56 8.73 -57.00
CA THR A 77 -17.34 7.76 -56.20
C THR A 77 -16.49 7.27 -55.05
N HIS A 78 -17.06 7.31 -53.86
CA HIS A 78 -16.44 6.72 -52.67
C HIS A 78 -16.68 5.22 -52.62
N THR A 79 -15.64 4.48 -52.36
CA THR A 79 -15.67 3.03 -52.10
C THR A 79 -15.74 2.76 -50.58
N ALA A 80 -16.19 1.57 -50.20
CA ALA A 80 -16.23 1.19 -48.80
C ALA A 80 -14.85 1.22 -48.12
N GLY A 81 -13.78 1.05 -48.91
CA GLY A 81 -12.40 1.07 -48.43
C GLY A 81 -11.77 2.46 -48.28
N ASP A 82 -12.38 3.52 -48.78
CA ASP A 82 -11.81 4.86 -48.74
C ASP A 82 -11.69 5.43 -47.30
N PRO A 83 -10.86 6.48 -47.12
CA PRO A 83 -10.70 7.12 -45.82
C PRO A 83 -12.04 7.67 -45.28
N ILE A 84 -12.17 7.68 -43.99
CA ILE A 84 -13.31 8.26 -43.27
C ILE A 84 -12.82 9.51 -42.56
N ASP A 85 -13.48 10.65 -42.76
CA ASP A 85 -13.19 11.90 -42.08
C ASP A 85 -14.52 12.53 -41.68
N VAL A 86 -14.85 12.44 -40.41
CA VAL A 86 -16.15 12.85 -39.84
C VAL A 86 -15.98 13.69 -38.60
N ASN A 87 -16.83 14.69 -38.46
CA ASN A 87 -16.82 15.58 -37.30
C ASN A 87 -17.95 15.28 -36.30
N CYS A 88 -17.72 15.59 -35.04
CA CYS A 88 -18.73 15.54 -34.01
C CYS A 88 -19.56 16.81 -34.03
N ALA A 89 -20.78 16.74 -34.58
CA ALA A 89 -21.72 17.84 -34.49
C ALA A 89 -22.22 18.00 -33.04
N SER A 90 -21.83 19.08 -32.39
CA SER A 90 -22.20 19.40 -31.01
C SER A 90 -22.66 20.83 -30.88
N VAL A 91 -23.58 21.08 -29.95
CA VAL A 91 -24.04 22.43 -29.59
C VAL A 91 -22.95 23.22 -28.82
N ARG A 92 -22.02 22.50 -28.19
CA ARG A 92 -20.88 23.09 -27.44
C ARG A 92 -19.58 22.86 -28.20
N PRO A 93 -18.62 23.78 -28.12
CA PRO A 93 -17.28 23.52 -28.66
C PRO A 93 -16.72 22.24 -28.07
N THR A 94 -16.37 21.29 -28.93
CA THR A 94 -15.96 19.95 -28.53
C THR A 94 -14.57 19.67 -29.04
N LYS A 95 -13.68 19.20 -28.16
CA LYS A 95 -12.38 18.65 -28.50
C LYS A 95 -12.34 17.20 -28.04
N LEU A 96 -12.02 16.30 -28.95
CA LEU A 96 -11.90 14.88 -28.68
C LEU A 96 -10.56 14.58 -28.01
N HIS A 97 -10.57 13.86 -26.93
CA HIS A 97 -9.38 13.50 -26.16
C HIS A 97 -9.07 12.00 -26.18
N ALA A 98 -10.10 11.17 -26.13
CA ALA A 98 -9.92 9.73 -26.07
C ALA A 98 -10.98 8.99 -26.89
N ILE A 99 -10.67 7.75 -27.23
CA ILE A 99 -11.52 6.84 -27.98
C ILE A 99 -11.37 5.43 -27.39
N LYS A 100 -12.50 4.73 -27.26
CA LYS A 100 -12.52 3.34 -26.79
C LYS A 100 -13.46 2.49 -27.65
N PRO A 101 -13.03 1.30 -28.07
CA PRO A 101 -13.89 0.37 -28.80
C PRO A 101 -14.94 -0.22 -27.86
N VAL A 102 -16.14 -0.38 -28.37
CA VAL A 102 -17.26 -1.10 -27.72
C VAL A 102 -17.91 -2.01 -28.74
N ARG A 103 -18.77 -2.91 -28.26
CA ARG A 103 -19.46 -3.86 -29.16
C ARG A 103 -20.25 -3.17 -30.29
N GLN A 104 -20.77 -1.97 -30.05
CA GLN A 104 -21.60 -1.23 -30.98
C GLN A 104 -20.84 -0.25 -31.88
N GLY A 105 -19.51 -0.09 -31.70
CA GLY A 105 -18.70 0.88 -32.43
C GLY A 105 -17.57 1.48 -31.59
N LEU A 106 -17.36 2.78 -31.70
CA LEU A 106 -16.31 3.50 -30.98
C LEU A 106 -16.91 4.61 -30.14
N VAL A 107 -16.64 4.60 -28.84
CA VAL A 107 -17.02 5.69 -27.95
C VAL A 107 -15.92 6.74 -27.95
N LEU A 108 -16.30 7.97 -28.18
CA LEU A 108 -15.45 9.15 -28.19
C LEU A 108 -15.69 9.97 -26.93
N PHE A 109 -14.63 10.42 -26.33
CA PHE A 109 -14.68 11.22 -25.11
C PHE A 109 -14.17 12.64 -25.40
N SER A 110 -14.97 13.61 -24.98
CA SER A 110 -14.58 15.00 -24.87
C SER A 110 -14.78 15.50 -23.45
N LYS A 111 -14.30 16.68 -23.13
CA LYS A 111 -14.40 17.25 -21.79
C LYS A 111 -15.85 17.38 -21.28
N SER A 112 -16.81 17.64 -22.17
CA SER A 112 -18.20 17.96 -21.80
C SER A 112 -19.24 16.96 -22.30
N GLN A 113 -18.87 16.07 -23.22
CA GLN A 113 -19.80 15.13 -23.86
C GLN A 113 -19.09 13.86 -24.30
N GLN A 114 -19.85 12.76 -24.41
CA GLN A 114 -19.42 11.53 -25.03
C GLN A 114 -20.26 11.27 -26.28
N PHE A 115 -19.61 10.72 -27.30
CA PHE A 115 -20.25 10.38 -28.58
C PHE A 115 -19.98 8.92 -28.90
N ILE A 116 -20.78 8.36 -29.79
CA ILE A 116 -20.51 7.05 -30.38
C ILE A 116 -20.45 7.16 -31.90
N ILE A 117 -19.39 6.56 -32.47
CA ILE A 117 -19.31 6.28 -33.90
C ILE A 117 -19.78 4.85 -34.11
N TYR A 118 -20.71 4.69 -35.05
CA TYR A 118 -21.27 3.39 -35.36
C TYR A 118 -21.70 3.30 -36.83
N ALA A 119 -21.91 2.10 -37.30
CA ALA A 119 -22.68 1.81 -38.52
C ALA A 119 -23.89 0.98 -38.14
N ASP A 120 -24.99 1.14 -38.84
CA ASP A 120 -26.23 0.38 -38.54
C ASP A 120 -26.02 -1.12 -38.81
N ASP A 121 -25.36 -1.45 -39.93
CA ASP A 121 -25.02 -2.82 -40.31
C ASP A 121 -23.61 -2.86 -40.91
N GLY A 122 -22.79 -3.79 -40.46
CA GLY A 122 -21.46 -4.06 -41.01
C GLY A 122 -20.34 -3.11 -40.54
N PRO A 123 -19.19 -3.10 -41.26
CA PRO A 123 -18.03 -2.29 -40.92
C PRO A 123 -18.24 -0.79 -41.21
N LEU A 124 -17.41 0.04 -40.56
CA LEU A 124 -17.40 1.48 -40.83
C LEU A 124 -16.92 1.78 -42.25
N THR A 125 -17.76 2.50 -43.01
CA THR A 125 -17.44 2.99 -44.35
C THR A 125 -17.71 4.50 -44.43
N PRO A 126 -17.17 5.23 -45.43
CA PRO A 126 -17.44 6.66 -45.58
C PRO A 126 -18.93 7.00 -45.66
N GLN A 127 -19.76 6.06 -46.13
CA GLN A 127 -21.20 6.24 -46.32
C GLN A 127 -22.05 5.77 -45.14
N SER A 128 -21.61 4.74 -44.42
CA SER A 128 -22.36 4.15 -43.31
C SER A 128 -22.04 4.74 -41.94
N THR A 129 -20.90 5.46 -41.84
CA THR A 129 -20.43 5.99 -40.56
C THR A 129 -21.33 7.10 -40.04
N LYS A 130 -21.84 6.91 -38.83
CA LYS A 130 -22.68 7.87 -38.12
C LYS A 130 -22.07 8.22 -36.77
N ILE A 131 -22.22 9.48 -36.37
CA ILE A 131 -21.84 9.96 -35.02
C ILE A 131 -23.08 10.52 -34.33
N ARG A 132 -23.24 10.18 -33.06
CA ARG A 132 -24.25 10.78 -32.20
C ARG A 132 -23.74 11.01 -30.79
N PRO A 133 -24.24 12.05 -30.09
CA PRO A 133 -24.00 12.20 -28.66
C PRO A 133 -24.73 11.11 -27.88
N ILE A 134 -24.11 10.58 -26.83
CA ILE A 134 -24.67 9.57 -25.95
C ILE A 134 -24.77 10.01 -24.49
N SER A 135 -23.95 10.99 -24.08
CA SER A 135 -23.92 11.50 -22.72
C SER A 135 -23.38 12.94 -22.68
N ASN A 136 -23.78 13.69 -21.65
CA ASN A 136 -23.30 15.05 -21.36
C ASN A 136 -22.51 15.11 -20.05
N MET A 137 -21.89 14.01 -19.63
CA MET A 137 -21.05 13.99 -18.43
C MET A 137 -19.73 14.68 -18.68
N GLU A 138 -19.26 15.42 -17.68
CA GLU A 138 -17.93 16.04 -17.72
C GLU A 138 -16.85 14.99 -17.46
N MET A 139 -15.75 15.06 -18.19
CA MET A 139 -14.59 14.19 -18.07
C MET A 139 -13.31 15.02 -17.99
N SER A 140 -12.33 14.54 -17.22
CA SER A 140 -10.97 15.10 -17.24
C SER A 140 -10.31 14.80 -18.60
N ASP A 141 -9.72 15.82 -19.21
CA ASP A 141 -8.96 15.70 -20.44
C ASP A 141 -7.48 15.32 -20.24
N GLU A 142 -7.08 15.15 -18.99
CA GLU A 142 -5.73 14.74 -18.58
C GLU A 142 -5.60 13.23 -18.40
N VAL A 143 -6.70 12.54 -18.14
CA VAL A 143 -6.73 11.12 -17.82
C VAL A 143 -7.58 10.36 -18.82
N ASP A 144 -6.99 9.33 -19.43
CA ASP A 144 -7.69 8.49 -20.38
C ASP A 144 -8.73 7.60 -19.72
N PRO A 145 -9.93 7.45 -20.28
CA PRO A 145 -10.87 6.44 -19.84
C PRO A 145 -10.28 5.04 -20.02
N ILE A 146 -10.67 4.12 -19.15
CA ILE A 146 -10.23 2.72 -19.20
C ILE A 146 -11.41 1.78 -19.32
N ASP A 147 -11.16 0.61 -19.87
CA ASP A 147 -12.14 -0.46 -20.03
C ASP A 147 -11.76 -1.63 -19.12
N ILE A 148 -12.71 -2.11 -18.31
CA ILE A 148 -12.59 -3.32 -17.47
C ILE A 148 -13.39 -4.50 -18.02
N GLY A 149 -13.79 -4.43 -19.29
CA GLY A 149 -14.55 -5.46 -20.00
C GLY A 149 -16.06 -5.34 -19.86
N THR A 150 -16.58 -4.99 -18.69
CA THR A 150 -18.01 -4.78 -18.43
C THR A 150 -18.44 -3.32 -18.49
N HIS A 151 -17.55 -2.43 -18.08
CA HIS A 151 -17.78 -0.99 -17.97
C HIS A 151 -16.56 -0.21 -18.45
N MET A 152 -16.80 0.97 -18.99
CA MET A 152 -15.77 1.97 -19.22
C MET A 152 -15.74 2.92 -18.02
N ASN A 153 -14.57 3.13 -17.45
CA ASN A 153 -14.40 4.03 -16.33
C ASN A 153 -13.67 5.28 -16.77
N PHE A 154 -14.15 6.43 -16.33
CA PHE A 154 -13.55 7.72 -16.56
C PHE A 154 -13.71 8.61 -15.34
N ILE A 155 -12.88 9.63 -15.24
CA ILE A 155 -12.88 10.55 -14.10
C ILE A 155 -13.31 11.94 -14.49
N SER A 156 -13.96 12.63 -13.55
CA SER A 156 -14.27 14.05 -13.63
C SER A 156 -13.66 14.76 -12.43
N LYS A 157 -12.84 15.77 -12.68
CA LYS A 157 -12.18 16.55 -11.65
C LYS A 157 -13.09 17.66 -11.14
N THR A 158 -13.25 17.74 -9.84
CA THR A 158 -13.78 18.91 -9.14
C THR A 158 -12.63 19.69 -8.47
N PRO A 159 -12.83 20.89 -7.95
CA PRO A 159 -11.75 21.63 -7.30
C PRO A 159 -11.10 20.90 -6.11
N ASN A 160 -11.83 20.03 -5.42
CA ASN A 160 -11.37 19.42 -4.17
C ASN A 160 -11.18 17.91 -4.26
N PHE A 161 -11.84 17.23 -5.19
CA PHE A 161 -11.81 15.76 -5.31
C PHE A 161 -12.14 15.31 -6.73
N VAL A 162 -11.94 14.02 -6.98
CA VAL A 162 -12.28 13.36 -8.24
C VAL A 162 -13.58 12.56 -8.09
N ARG A 163 -14.44 12.64 -9.10
CA ARG A 163 -15.56 11.70 -9.30
C ARG A 163 -15.15 10.62 -10.27
N VAL A 164 -15.53 9.40 -9.99
CA VAL A 164 -15.23 8.24 -10.82
C VAL A 164 -16.53 7.67 -11.35
N PHE A 165 -16.64 7.64 -12.69
CA PHE A 165 -17.83 7.15 -13.37
C PHE A 165 -17.57 5.79 -14.00
N ALA A 166 -18.53 4.89 -13.86
CA ALA A 166 -18.63 3.65 -14.62
C ALA A 166 -19.73 3.82 -15.67
N MET A 167 -19.39 3.63 -16.94
CA MET A 167 -20.32 3.76 -18.06
C MET A 167 -20.50 2.41 -18.74
N GLN A 168 -21.72 1.93 -18.81
CA GLN A 168 -22.10 0.74 -19.55
C GLN A 168 -22.91 1.13 -20.78
N THR A 169 -22.41 0.75 -21.95
CA THR A 169 -23.15 0.97 -23.20
C THR A 169 -24.26 -0.05 -23.35
N LYS A 170 -25.44 0.43 -23.75
CA LYS A 170 -26.63 -0.37 -24.09
C LYS A 170 -26.71 -0.56 -25.59
N GLY A 171 -27.84 -1.07 -26.06
CA GLY A 171 -28.11 -1.25 -27.48
C GLY A 171 -28.00 0.04 -28.33
N LEU A 172 -27.88 -0.13 -29.63
CA LEU A 172 -27.92 1.00 -30.57
C LEU A 172 -29.23 1.80 -30.39
N GLY A 173 -29.11 3.09 -30.17
CA GLY A 173 -30.25 3.97 -29.92
C GLY A 173 -30.53 4.30 -28.45
N GLU A 174 -29.96 3.57 -27.51
CA GLU A 174 -30.16 3.82 -26.08
C GLU A 174 -29.04 4.69 -25.50
N SER A 175 -29.34 5.45 -24.44
CA SER A 175 -28.33 6.15 -23.67
C SER A 175 -27.61 5.16 -22.75
N PRO A 176 -26.28 5.31 -22.55
CA PRO A 176 -25.55 4.45 -21.63
C PRO A 176 -26.01 4.67 -20.19
N ASP A 177 -25.92 3.62 -19.37
CA ASP A 177 -26.00 3.78 -17.93
C ASP A 177 -24.68 4.33 -17.42
N ILE A 178 -24.74 5.40 -16.61
CA ILE A 178 -23.57 6.03 -16.01
C ILE A 178 -23.81 6.12 -14.51
N LEU A 179 -22.95 5.45 -13.78
CA LEU A 179 -22.97 5.40 -12.31
C LEU A 179 -21.75 6.10 -11.73
N ASP A 180 -21.96 6.99 -10.78
CA ASP A 180 -20.87 7.55 -9.96
C ASP A 180 -20.47 6.54 -8.87
N ILE A 181 -19.46 5.73 -9.15
CA ILE A 181 -18.93 4.72 -8.21
C ILE A 181 -18.04 5.35 -7.14
N GLY A 182 -17.55 6.57 -7.35
CA GLY A 182 -16.78 7.32 -6.38
C GLY A 182 -17.62 8.05 -5.33
N ARG A 183 -18.94 8.03 -5.43
CA ARG A 183 -19.84 8.80 -4.56
C ARG A 183 -19.68 8.49 -3.07
N VAL A 184 -19.33 7.27 -2.72
CA VAL A 184 -19.14 6.83 -1.33
C VAL A 184 -17.84 7.37 -0.72
N VAL A 185 -16.82 7.62 -1.56
CA VAL A 185 -15.47 8.00 -1.17
C VAL A 185 -14.99 9.30 -1.85
N ASN A 186 -15.90 10.13 -2.31
CA ASN A 186 -15.58 11.30 -3.13
C ASN A 186 -14.56 12.25 -2.48
N GLU A 187 -14.65 12.50 -1.19
CA GLU A 187 -13.72 13.37 -0.46
C GLU A 187 -12.37 12.70 -0.16
N TRP A 188 -12.26 11.41 -0.40
CA TRP A 188 -11.06 10.63 -0.11
C TRP A 188 -10.04 10.67 -1.26
N ILE A 189 -10.54 10.74 -2.51
CA ILE A 189 -9.72 10.75 -3.72
C ILE A 189 -9.37 12.20 -4.07
N THR A 190 -8.08 12.52 -4.05
CA THR A 190 -7.59 13.89 -4.30
C THR A 190 -7.89 14.37 -5.72
N ALA A 191 -8.00 15.69 -5.91
CA ALA A 191 -8.30 16.28 -7.22
C ALA A 191 -7.18 16.11 -8.27
N ASP A 192 -5.97 15.79 -7.84
CA ASP A 192 -4.75 15.77 -8.66
C ASP A 192 -4.51 14.46 -9.42
N VAL A 193 -5.47 13.52 -9.38
CA VAL A 193 -5.34 12.24 -10.12
C VAL A 193 -5.02 12.49 -11.58
N ASP A 194 -3.92 11.92 -12.06
CA ASP A 194 -3.42 12.04 -13.43
C ASP A 194 -3.21 10.69 -14.14
N THR A 195 -3.26 9.61 -13.38
CA THR A 195 -3.04 8.26 -13.88
C THR A 195 -4.20 7.35 -13.49
N LEU A 196 -4.69 6.57 -14.43
CA LEU A 196 -5.76 5.60 -14.26
C LEU A 196 -5.39 4.32 -15.02
N VAL A 197 -5.35 3.18 -14.34
CA VAL A 197 -5.06 1.86 -14.91
C VAL A 197 -6.10 0.84 -14.47
N ALA A 198 -6.26 -0.24 -15.22
CA ALA A 198 -7.21 -1.30 -14.90
C ALA A 198 -6.62 -2.69 -15.13
N SER A 199 -7.01 -3.64 -14.30
CA SER A 199 -6.83 -5.07 -14.53
C SER A 199 -8.17 -5.72 -14.75
N ILE A 200 -8.38 -6.26 -15.95
CA ILE A 200 -9.60 -7.00 -16.29
C ILE A 200 -9.64 -8.34 -15.54
N GLN A 201 -8.50 -9.01 -15.42
CA GLN A 201 -8.41 -10.32 -14.76
C GLN A 201 -8.67 -10.23 -13.25
N ASN A 202 -8.17 -9.17 -12.61
CA ASN A 202 -8.30 -8.96 -11.17
C ASN A 202 -9.49 -8.06 -10.81
N GLU A 203 -10.28 -7.63 -11.80
CA GLU A 203 -11.50 -6.83 -11.66
C GLU A 203 -11.31 -5.57 -10.79
N PHE A 204 -10.25 -4.81 -11.04
CA PHE A 204 -10.02 -3.55 -10.34
C PHE A 204 -9.57 -2.41 -11.26
N ILE A 205 -9.79 -1.20 -10.78
CA ILE A 205 -9.16 0.02 -11.30
C ILE A 205 -8.24 0.61 -10.22
N ALA A 206 -7.13 1.18 -10.66
CA ALA A 206 -6.21 1.89 -9.78
C ALA A 206 -5.94 3.29 -10.32
N MET A 207 -5.83 4.25 -9.42
CA MET A 207 -5.59 5.65 -9.77
C MET A 207 -4.61 6.30 -8.82
N SER A 208 -3.77 7.18 -9.35
CA SER A 208 -2.76 7.91 -8.57
C SER A 208 -2.54 9.31 -9.11
N SER A 209 -1.76 10.08 -8.35
CA SER A 209 -1.28 11.40 -8.72
C SER A 209 0.24 11.46 -8.57
N GLN A 210 0.92 12.13 -9.49
CA GLN A 210 2.36 12.39 -9.38
C GLN A 210 2.73 13.29 -8.19
N ALA A 211 1.75 13.96 -7.59
CA ALA A 211 1.94 14.76 -6.38
C ALA A 211 1.76 13.96 -5.08
N SER A 212 1.27 12.72 -5.16
CA SER A 212 0.90 11.88 -4.00
C SER A 212 1.68 10.56 -3.97
N ASN A 213 1.83 10.01 -2.79
CA ASN A 213 2.35 8.66 -2.56
C ASN A 213 1.23 7.63 -2.42
N GLU A 214 -0.02 8.01 -2.64
CA GLU A 214 -1.18 7.13 -2.50
C GLU A 214 -1.65 6.61 -3.87
N ILE A 215 -2.05 5.35 -3.88
CA ILE A 215 -2.76 4.71 -4.99
C ILE A 215 -4.13 4.29 -4.47
N TYR A 216 -5.18 4.75 -5.13
CA TYR A 216 -6.56 4.42 -4.80
C TYR A 216 -7.03 3.28 -5.69
N PHE A 217 -7.63 2.26 -5.10
CA PHE A 217 -8.17 1.09 -5.78
C PHE A 217 -9.67 1.01 -5.62
N TYR A 218 -10.34 0.64 -6.68
CA TYR A 218 -11.72 0.15 -6.65
C TYR A 218 -11.73 -1.26 -7.23
N ARG A 219 -12.14 -2.21 -6.45
CA ARG A 219 -12.23 -3.62 -6.83
C ARG A 219 -13.67 -4.08 -6.76
N THR A 220 -14.07 -4.84 -7.77
CA THR A 220 -15.38 -5.47 -7.86
C THR A 220 -15.22 -6.99 -7.91
N TYR A 221 -16.25 -7.68 -7.49
CA TYR A 221 -16.41 -9.11 -7.73
C TYR A 221 -17.83 -9.37 -8.21
N SER A 222 -17.96 -10.00 -9.37
CA SER A 222 -19.25 -10.30 -10.00
C SER A 222 -19.33 -11.78 -10.33
N ASP A 223 -20.50 -12.37 -10.16
CA ASP A 223 -20.80 -13.72 -10.63
C ASP A 223 -21.22 -13.77 -12.11
N GLY A 224 -21.14 -12.63 -12.81
CA GLY A 224 -21.57 -12.44 -14.20
C GLY A 224 -23.03 -12.05 -14.33
N LYS A 225 -23.80 -11.97 -13.24
CA LYS A 225 -25.17 -11.48 -13.19
C LYS A 225 -25.31 -10.24 -12.33
N GLU A 226 -24.74 -10.30 -11.14
CA GLU A 226 -24.81 -9.22 -10.15
C GLU A 226 -23.41 -8.95 -9.58
N THR A 227 -23.16 -7.71 -9.19
CA THR A 227 -21.97 -7.36 -8.43
C THR A 227 -22.18 -7.80 -6.99
N LEU A 228 -21.44 -8.83 -6.57
CA LEU A 228 -21.55 -9.41 -5.23
C LEU A 228 -20.79 -8.61 -4.19
N MET A 229 -19.70 -8.00 -4.60
CA MET A 229 -18.85 -7.18 -3.71
C MET A 229 -18.21 -6.04 -4.50
N GLU A 230 -18.16 -4.89 -3.86
CA GLU A 230 -17.41 -3.74 -4.34
C GLU A 230 -16.71 -3.08 -3.15
N SER A 231 -15.48 -2.66 -3.34
CA SER A 231 -14.67 -2.09 -2.27
C SER A 231 -13.69 -1.05 -2.77
N TRP A 232 -13.54 0.02 -2.00
CA TRP A 232 -12.50 1.00 -2.15
C TRP A 232 -11.42 0.78 -1.10
N PHE A 233 -10.16 0.84 -1.51
CA PHE A 233 -9.02 0.81 -0.61
C PHE A 233 -7.86 1.60 -1.20
N LYS A 234 -6.82 1.85 -0.41
CA LYS A 234 -5.64 2.57 -0.88
C LYS A 234 -4.36 1.90 -0.42
N TRP A 235 -3.32 2.06 -1.22
CA TRP A 235 -1.95 1.78 -0.84
C TRP A 235 -1.20 3.09 -0.66
N THR A 236 -0.40 3.17 0.38
CA THR A 236 0.52 4.28 0.62
C THR A 236 1.93 3.76 0.36
N LEU A 237 2.56 4.26 -0.70
CA LEU A 237 3.88 3.81 -1.12
C LEU A 237 4.98 4.71 -0.57
N ALA A 238 6.18 4.18 -0.64
CA ALA A 238 7.38 4.94 -0.37
C ALA A 238 7.73 5.88 -1.52
N GLY A 239 7.55 7.17 -1.32
CA GLY A 239 7.76 8.19 -2.35
C GLY A 239 6.54 8.45 -3.24
N THR A 240 6.57 9.55 -3.98
CA THR A 240 5.47 9.95 -4.86
C THR A 240 5.38 9.05 -6.09
N VAL A 241 4.17 8.65 -6.46
CA VAL A 241 3.90 7.74 -7.58
C VAL A 241 4.01 8.52 -8.89
N GLN A 242 5.00 8.23 -9.70
CA GLN A 242 5.22 8.94 -10.98
C GLN A 242 4.51 8.27 -12.16
N SER A 243 4.38 6.97 -12.11
CA SER A 243 3.72 6.18 -13.18
C SER A 243 3.33 4.81 -12.66
N MET A 244 2.28 4.25 -13.25
CA MET A 244 1.83 2.89 -13.02
C MET A 244 1.56 2.20 -14.35
N ALA A 245 1.83 0.90 -14.41
CA ALA A 245 1.48 0.05 -15.54
C ALA A 245 1.10 -1.34 -15.03
N LEU A 246 0.20 -1.99 -15.74
CA LEU A 246 -0.22 -3.37 -15.47
C LEU A 246 0.17 -4.24 -16.66
N ASP A 247 0.72 -5.39 -16.35
CA ASP A 247 1.00 -6.45 -17.31
C ASP A 247 0.50 -7.78 -16.71
N GLN A 248 -0.68 -8.22 -17.15
CA GLN A 248 -1.38 -9.37 -16.58
C GLN A 248 -1.61 -9.21 -15.07
N ASP A 249 -0.96 -10.05 -14.25
CA ASP A 249 -1.05 -10.05 -12.80
C ASP A 249 0.07 -9.25 -12.10
N ASP A 250 0.89 -8.58 -12.87
CA ASP A 250 1.99 -7.79 -12.36
C ASP A 250 1.69 -6.29 -12.47
N MET A 251 1.79 -5.59 -11.38
CA MET A 251 1.69 -4.13 -11.32
C MET A 251 3.07 -3.51 -11.16
N TYR A 252 3.45 -2.72 -12.12
CA TYR A 252 4.69 -1.95 -12.09
C TYR A 252 4.41 -0.53 -11.63
N THR A 253 5.19 -0.05 -10.67
CA THR A 253 5.10 1.32 -10.17
C THR A 253 6.47 1.99 -10.22
N VAL A 254 6.48 3.25 -10.60
CA VAL A 254 7.65 4.11 -10.52
C VAL A 254 7.40 5.13 -9.43
N THR A 255 8.21 5.09 -8.38
CA THR A 255 8.13 6.05 -7.28
C THR A 255 9.34 6.95 -7.24
N LYS A 256 9.17 8.18 -6.77
CA LYS A 256 10.23 9.19 -6.64
C LYS A 256 10.40 9.61 -5.20
N GLN A 257 11.64 9.56 -4.72
CA GLN A 257 12.06 10.08 -3.43
C GLN A 257 13.24 11.06 -3.64
N GLY A 258 13.02 12.33 -3.36
CA GLY A 258 14.02 13.36 -3.67
C GLY A 258 14.40 13.31 -5.16
N ASN A 259 15.66 12.99 -5.45
CA ASN A 259 16.18 12.85 -6.82
C ASN A 259 16.30 11.38 -7.28
N GLN A 260 15.86 10.42 -6.49
CA GLN A 260 15.96 9.00 -6.84
C GLN A 260 14.61 8.46 -7.30
N TYR A 261 14.66 7.57 -8.30
CA TYR A 261 13.51 6.87 -8.83
C TYR A 261 13.67 5.38 -8.54
N THR A 262 12.62 4.77 -8.01
CA THR A 262 12.56 3.34 -7.76
C THR A 262 11.48 2.73 -8.64
N ILE A 263 11.84 1.69 -9.40
CA ILE A 263 10.90 0.86 -10.15
C ILE A 263 10.62 -0.37 -9.31
N SER A 264 9.38 -0.58 -8.98
CA SER A 264 8.92 -1.75 -8.21
C SER A 264 7.88 -2.54 -8.97
N LYS A 265 7.82 -3.82 -8.68
CA LYS A 265 6.86 -4.77 -9.24
C LYS A 265 6.09 -5.42 -8.10
N ALA A 266 4.77 -5.33 -8.15
CA ALA A 266 3.89 -6.05 -7.24
C ALA A 266 3.20 -7.19 -8.01
N ASN A 267 3.35 -8.41 -7.54
CA ASN A 267 2.56 -9.53 -8.04
C ASN A 267 1.21 -9.54 -7.32
N LEU A 268 0.12 -9.50 -8.07
CA LEU A 268 -1.24 -9.39 -7.55
C LEU A 268 -1.88 -10.74 -7.23
N THR A 269 -1.19 -11.84 -7.60
CA THR A 269 -1.61 -13.20 -7.28
C THR A 269 -0.73 -13.76 -6.18
N LEU A 270 -1.36 -14.27 -5.12
CA LEU A 270 -0.67 -14.99 -4.04
C LEU A 270 -0.44 -16.44 -4.47
N SER A 271 0.45 -16.65 -5.44
CA SER A 271 0.78 -18.00 -5.91
C SER A 271 1.74 -18.69 -4.94
N PRO A 272 1.44 -19.93 -4.45
CA PRO A 272 2.38 -20.72 -3.66
C PRO A 272 3.67 -21.07 -4.41
N GLU A 273 3.66 -21.02 -5.75
CA GLU A 273 4.82 -21.36 -6.57
C GLU A 273 5.97 -20.36 -6.46
N VAL A 274 5.63 -19.09 -6.16
CA VAL A 274 6.62 -18.02 -5.98
C VAL A 274 6.96 -17.76 -4.51
N ALA A 275 6.45 -18.60 -3.60
CA ALA A 275 6.70 -18.45 -2.17
C ALA A 275 8.18 -18.66 -1.84
N ILE A 276 8.72 -17.76 -1.04
CA ILE A 276 10.14 -17.79 -0.65
C ILE A 276 10.37 -18.50 0.68
N ILE A 277 9.35 -18.60 1.52
CA ILE A 277 9.42 -19.22 2.83
C ILE A 277 8.66 -20.54 2.78
N THR A 278 9.24 -21.58 3.36
CA THR A 278 8.54 -22.83 3.65
C THR A 278 8.72 -23.09 5.14
N ASN A 279 7.64 -23.07 5.92
CA ASN A 279 7.70 -23.33 7.35
C ASN A 279 7.88 -24.83 7.68
N ALA A 280 8.03 -25.16 8.96
CA ALA A 280 8.22 -26.53 9.42
C ALA A 280 7.04 -27.47 9.09
N GLN A 281 5.84 -26.90 8.90
CA GLN A 281 4.62 -27.61 8.50
C GLN A 281 4.52 -27.84 6.98
N GLY A 282 5.50 -27.32 6.21
CA GLY A 282 5.53 -27.43 4.75
C GLY A 282 4.64 -26.40 4.04
N GLN A 283 4.08 -25.42 4.74
CA GLN A 283 3.29 -24.36 4.15
C GLN A 283 4.19 -23.35 3.45
N LYS A 284 3.77 -22.92 2.29
CA LYS A 284 4.49 -21.96 1.45
C LYS A 284 3.94 -20.57 1.67
N ILE A 285 4.82 -19.64 2.01
CA ILE A 285 4.46 -18.29 2.48
C ILE A 285 5.22 -17.25 1.69
N ASN A 286 4.51 -16.22 1.24
CA ASN A 286 5.09 -14.98 0.72
C ASN A 286 5.02 -13.91 1.79
N PRO A 287 6.14 -13.26 2.14
CA PRO A 287 6.09 -12.12 3.04
C PRO A 287 5.42 -10.93 2.36
N CYS A 288 4.64 -10.20 3.14
CA CYS A 288 3.98 -8.96 2.74
C CYS A 288 4.84 -7.78 3.19
N MET A 289 5.71 -7.30 2.30
CA MET A 289 6.63 -6.18 2.56
C MET A 289 6.71 -5.25 1.38
N ASP A 290 6.91 -3.97 1.65
CA ASP A 290 7.22 -2.97 0.63
C ASP A 290 8.70 -3.00 0.26
N LEU A 291 8.98 -2.69 -1.01
CA LEU A 291 10.33 -2.67 -1.57
C LEU A 291 11.15 -3.92 -1.22
N TYR A 292 10.47 -5.04 -1.24
CA TYR A 292 11.05 -6.33 -0.96
C TYR A 292 12.10 -6.71 -2.00
N ALA A 293 13.30 -7.04 -1.55
CA ALA A 293 14.39 -7.44 -2.40
C ALA A 293 15.28 -8.49 -1.71
N GLN A 294 15.82 -9.43 -2.50
CA GLN A 294 16.88 -10.30 -2.03
C GLN A 294 18.15 -9.47 -1.78
N ALA A 295 18.76 -9.61 -0.63
CA ALA A 295 19.93 -8.82 -0.25
C ALA A 295 21.19 -9.09 -1.10
N THR A 296 21.18 -10.15 -1.91
CA THR A 296 22.24 -10.50 -2.88
C THR A 296 22.10 -9.78 -4.22
N ASN A 297 20.95 -9.16 -4.50
CA ASN A 297 20.72 -8.45 -5.75
C ASN A 297 21.23 -7.01 -5.65
N GLY A 298 22.54 -6.85 -5.37
CA GLY A 298 23.17 -5.56 -5.27
C GLY A 298 23.05 -4.70 -6.53
N LEU A 299 23.19 -3.38 -6.35
CA LEU A 299 23.21 -2.42 -7.46
C LEU A 299 24.33 -2.76 -8.43
N SER A 300 24.01 -2.84 -9.72
CA SER A 300 24.98 -3.04 -10.79
C SER A 300 26.02 -1.93 -10.82
N GLY A 301 27.23 -2.24 -10.40
CA GLY A 301 28.34 -1.27 -10.34
C GLY A 301 29.69 -1.89 -10.05
N GLY A 302 29.78 -3.22 -9.98
CA GLY A 302 31.07 -3.92 -9.99
C GLY A 302 31.69 -4.24 -8.62
N SER A 303 31.04 -3.92 -7.52
CA SER A 303 31.40 -4.44 -6.18
C SER A 303 30.09 -4.74 -5.46
N GLU A 304 29.53 -5.90 -5.76
CA GLU A 304 28.30 -6.37 -5.15
C GLU A 304 28.52 -6.67 -3.67
N LYS A 305 28.30 -5.69 -2.81
CA LYS A 305 28.17 -5.94 -1.40
C LYS A 305 26.73 -6.31 -1.09
N THR A 306 26.60 -7.47 -0.52
CA THR A 306 25.32 -8.12 -0.33
C THR A 306 25.03 -8.26 1.16
N VAL A 307 25.46 -9.35 1.74
CA VAL A 307 25.35 -9.64 3.17
C VAL A 307 26.75 -9.84 3.72
N VAL A 308 27.20 -8.94 4.59
CA VAL A 308 28.57 -8.92 5.10
C VAL A 308 28.56 -8.98 6.61
N TRP A 309 29.31 -9.92 7.17
CA TRP A 309 29.53 -9.99 8.61
C TRP A 309 30.61 -8.98 9.04
N ASP A 310 30.24 -8.06 9.91
CA ASP A 310 31.13 -7.11 10.58
C ASP A 310 31.48 -7.66 11.95
N SER A 311 32.59 -8.39 12.03
CA SER A 311 33.06 -9.03 13.26
C SER A 311 33.48 -8.01 14.33
N THR A 312 33.89 -6.79 13.94
CA THR A 312 34.29 -5.74 14.85
C THR A 312 33.11 -5.23 15.68
N ASN A 313 31.96 -5.11 15.07
CA ASN A 313 30.75 -4.60 15.72
C ASN A 313 29.72 -5.72 16.00
N SER A 314 30.09 -6.99 15.79
CA SER A 314 29.22 -8.16 15.98
C SER A 314 27.84 -8.00 15.33
N ARG A 315 27.83 -7.68 14.04
CA ARG A 315 26.59 -7.42 13.28
C ARG A 315 26.69 -7.87 11.84
N THR A 316 25.57 -8.22 11.23
CA THR A 316 25.48 -8.41 9.78
C THR A 316 24.98 -7.14 9.12
N LYS A 317 25.65 -6.70 8.07
CA LYS A 317 25.22 -5.63 7.17
C LYS A 317 24.51 -6.25 5.98
N CYS A 318 23.23 -5.92 5.79
CA CYS A 318 22.44 -6.31 4.63
C CYS A 318 22.22 -5.07 3.76
N TYR A 319 22.96 -4.95 2.65
CA TYR A 319 22.89 -3.77 1.79
C TYR A 319 21.57 -3.75 1.01
N ILE A 320 20.95 -2.57 0.93
CA ILE A 320 19.69 -2.36 0.23
C ILE A 320 19.94 -1.87 -1.21
N PRO A 321 19.19 -2.37 -2.21
CA PRO A 321 19.39 -1.99 -3.61
C PRO A 321 18.63 -0.71 -4.02
N TYR A 322 18.02 -0.01 -3.08
CA TYR A 322 17.16 1.16 -3.33
C TYR A 322 17.38 2.26 -2.27
N ALA A 323 16.69 3.37 -2.43
CA ALA A 323 16.74 4.49 -1.48
C ALA A 323 16.17 4.10 -0.11
N ASN A 324 16.86 4.50 0.96
CA ASN A 324 16.40 4.24 2.32
C ASN A 324 15.17 5.10 2.68
N LEU A 325 14.17 4.46 3.29
CA LEU A 325 13.01 5.10 3.87
C LEU A 325 13.27 5.38 5.35
N THR A 326 13.23 6.65 5.75
CA THR A 326 13.51 7.04 7.14
C THR A 326 12.41 6.62 8.11
N ASP A 327 11.15 6.76 7.69
CA ASP A 327 9.98 6.67 8.58
C ASP A 327 9.30 5.29 8.59
N ALA A 328 9.76 4.34 7.76
CA ALA A 328 9.20 3.01 7.70
C ALA A 328 9.96 2.02 8.59
N LYS A 329 9.25 1.06 9.18
CA LYS A 329 9.84 -0.09 9.86
C LYS A 329 10.63 -0.93 8.88
N LYS A 330 11.90 -1.16 9.18
CA LYS A 330 12.84 -1.89 8.34
C LYS A 330 12.91 -3.34 8.79
N LEU A 331 12.73 -4.24 7.85
CA LEU A 331 12.69 -5.67 8.12
C LEU A 331 13.77 -6.41 7.33
N VAL A 332 14.36 -7.40 8.00
CA VAL A 332 15.18 -8.44 7.37
C VAL A 332 14.50 -9.78 7.59
N ILE A 333 14.28 -10.52 6.53
CA ILE A 333 13.72 -11.87 6.59
C ILE A 333 14.77 -12.87 6.13
N VAL A 334 14.94 -13.95 6.91
CA VAL A 334 15.77 -15.10 6.56
C VAL A 334 14.85 -16.24 6.10
N ALA A 335 14.86 -16.52 4.80
CA ALA A 335 13.96 -17.49 4.19
C ALA A 335 14.52 -18.94 4.20
N GLY A 336 15.80 -19.11 4.49
CA GLY A 336 16.48 -20.39 4.51
C GLY A 336 16.94 -20.82 5.88
N THR A 337 17.13 -22.11 6.07
CA THR A 337 17.73 -22.67 7.29
C THR A 337 19.25 -22.67 7.19
N THR A 338 19.93 -22.38 8.30
CA THR A 338 21.38 -22.53 8.38
C THR A 338 21.77 -23.97 8.75
N ALA A 339 22.75 -24.52 8.05
CA ALA A 339 23.29 -25.85 8.34
C ALA A 339 24.06 -25.96 9.68
N ALA A 340 24.28 -24.85 10.40
CA ALA A 340 25.20 -24.77 11.53
C ALA A 340 24.61 -24.12 12.80
N GLY A 341 23.35 -24.26 13.07
CA GLY A 341 22.81 -24.06 14.42
C GLY A 341 22.62 -22.63 14.94
N THR A 342 22.78 -21.60 14.11
CA THR A 342 22.53 -20.20 14.54
C THR A 342 21.14 -19.71 14.12
N PHE A 343 20.59 -20.24 13.03
CA PHE A 343 19.23 -20.02 12.55
C PHE A 343 18.68 -21.34 12.02
N ASN A 344 17.93 -22.02 12.82
CA ASN A 344 17.29 -23.27 12.39
C ASN A 344 15.95 -23.05 11.68
N ASN A 345 15.42 -21.81 11.74
CA ASN A 345 14.03 -21.57 11.37
C ASN A 345 13.95 -20.68 10.13
N SER A 346 13.30 -21.19 9.09
CA SER A 346 12.92 -20.43 7.91
C SER A 346 11.83 -19.43 8.26
N GLY A 347 11.93 -18.21 7.72
CA GLY A 347 10.95 -17.16 7.97
C GLY A 347 11.22 -16.31 9.22
N TYR A 348 12.45 -16.37 9.74
CA TYR A 348 12.85 -15.49 10.82
C TYR A 348 12.84 -14.03 10.38
N VAL A 349 12.11 -13.19 11.09
CA VAL A 349 11.96 -11.76 10.81
C VAL A 349 12.61 -10.95 11.91
N VAL A 350 13.45 -10.01 11.52
CA VAL A 350 14.13 -9.07 12.42
C VAL A 350 13.79 -7.65 12.03
N GLU A 351 13.28 -6.86 12.98
CA GLU A 351 13.18 -5.42 12.82
C GLU A 351 14.56 -4.79 13.08
N VAL A 352 15.01 -3.94 12.18
CA VAL A 352 16.41 -3.53 12.10
C VAL A 352 16.57 -2.01 11.95
N GLU A 353 17.74 -1.54 12.31
CA GLU A 353 18.18 -0.16 12.08
C GLU A 353 19.01 -0.04 10.80
N THR A 354 19.19 1.19 10.33
CA THR A 354 20.04 1.48 9.17
C THR A 354 21.40 1.98 9.55
N GLY A 355 22.38 1.62 8.73
CA GLY A 355 23.71 2.22 8.71
C GLY A 355 24.11 2.62 7.31
N THR A 356 25.11 3.48 7.21
CA THR A 356 25.71 3.91 5.93
C THR A 356 27.22 3.83 6.02
N ASP A 357 27.86 3.42 4.94
CA ASP A 357 29.30 3.49 4.76
C ASP A 357 29.66 3.89 3.31
N SER A 358 30.94 3.76 2.94
CA SER A 358 31.41 4.07 1.58
C SER A 358 30.74 3.25 0.49
N ASP A 359 30.18 2.11 0.84
CA ASP A 359 29.62 1.14 -0.09
C ASP A 359 28.09 1.25 -0.24
N GLY A 360 27.46 2.04 0.64
CA GLY A 360 26.03 2.32 0.55
C GLY A 360 25.30 2.27 1.89
N THR A 361 23.98 2.22 1.79
CA THR A 361 23.09 2.04 2.93
C THR A 361 22.79 0.56 3.15
N PHE A 362 22.79 0.14 4.41
CA PHE A 362 22.53 -1.24 4.81
C PHE A 362 21.64 -1.31 6.05
N PHE A 363 20.93 -2.42 6.17
CA PHE A 363 20.21 -2.80 7.37
C PHE A 363 21.13 -3.57 8.32
N ILE A 364 21.02 -3.34 9.61
CA ILE A 364 21.89 -3.88 10.65
C ILE A 364 21.17 -5.01 11.38
N VAL A 365 21.63 -6.24 11.19
CA VAL A 365 21.17 -7.38 12.01
C VAL A 365 22.16 -7.59 13.13
N PRO A 366 21.79 -7.30 14.39
CA PRO A 366 22.71 -7.40 15.52
C PRO A 366 22.99 -8.87 15.87
N GLU A 367 24.22 -9.12 16.35
CA GLU A 367 24.67 -10.36 16.98
C GLU A 367 24.53 -11.66 16.16
N GLN A 368 24.17 -11.57 14.90
CA GLN A 368 23.87 -12.73 14.05
C GLN A 368 24.67 -12.66 12.75
N ASN A 369 25.38 -13.74 12.45
CA ASN A 369 26.13 -13.87 11.20
C ASN A 369 25.29 -14.54 10.12
N LEU A 370 24.74 -13.74 9.20
CA LEU A 370 23.93 -14.22 8.08
C LEU A 370 24.74 -14.45 6.79
N SER A 371 26.05 -14.28 6.79
CA SER A 371 26.87 -14.39 5.58
C SER A 371 26.81 -15.79 4.93
N SER A 372 26.60 -16.83 5.73
CA SER A 372 26.48 -18.21 5.25
C SER A 372 25.15 -18.50 4.54
N VAL A 373 24.13 -17.68 4.77
CA VAL A 373 22.79 -17.79 4.18
C VAL A 373 22.41 -16.58 3.35
N ALA A 374 23.39 -15.83 2.87
CA ALA A 374 23.20 -14.57 2.16
C ALA A 374 22.16 -14.66 1.01
N SER A 375 22.11 -15.77 0.28
CA SER A 375 21.13 -15.99 -0.80
C SER A 375 19.68 -16.17 -0.32
N SER A 376 19.48 -16.36 0.98
CA SER A 376 18.15 -16.50 1.59
C SER A 376 17.78 -15.31 2.47
N VAL A 377 18.55 -14.23 2.40
CA VAL A 377 18.29 -12.99 3.14
C VAL A 377 17.55 -12.01 2.25
N TYR A 378 16.42 -11.53 2.73
CA TYR A 378 15.59 -10.53 2.07
C TYR A 378 15.45 -9.30 2.95
N VAL A 379 15.44 -8.14 2.33
CA VAL A 379 15.30 -6.83 2.96
C VAL A 379 14.06 -6.12 2.44
N GLY A 380 13.40 -5.35 3.28
CA GLY A 380 12.23 -4.60 2.90
C GLY A 380 11.67 -3.77 4.05
N TYR A 381 10.49 -3.23 3.86
CA TYR A 381 9.82 -2.41 4.84
C TYR A 381 8.46 -3.02 5.21
N ALA A 382 8.12 -2.96 6.49
CA ALA A 382 6.77 -3.27 6.92
C ALA A 382 5.80 -2.19 6.44
N TYR A 383 4.58 -2.59 6.16
CA TYR A 383 3.45 -1.68 5.99
C TYR A 383 2.31 -2.10 6.92
N ASP A 384 1.44 -1.16 7.23
CA ASP A 384 0.28 -1.42 8.07
C ASP A 384 -0.91 -1.85 7.20
N PHE A 385 -1.46 -3.02 7.49
CA PHE A 385 -2.80 -3.36 7.04
C PHE A 385 -3.80 -2.81 8.04
N ASP A 386 -4.76 -2.05 7.57
CA ASP A 386 -5.75 -1.40 8.41
C ASP A 386 -7.07 -1.25 7.67
N ILE A 387 -8.10 -1.90 8.17
CA ILE A 387 -9.43 -1.83 7.59
C ILE A 387 -10.47 -1.54 8.66
N GLN A 388 -11.28 -0.50 8.42
CA GLN A 388 -12.46 -0.22 9.20
C GLN A 388 -13.67 -0.86 8.53
N LEU A 389 -14.32 -1.77 9.25
CA LEU A 389 -15.53 -2.44 8.76
C LEU A 389 -16.75 -1.51 8.86
N PRO A 390 -17.79 -1.75 8.07
CA PRO A 390 -19.05 -1.03 8.17
C PRO A 390 -19.68 -1.15 9.57
N LYS A 391 -20.49 -0.16 9.93
CA LYS A 391 -21.27 -0.18 11.16
C LYS A 391 -22.15 -1.44 11.25
N LEU A 392 -22.10 -2.12 12.40
CA LEU A 392 -23.00 -3.24 12.67
C LEU A 392 -24.43 -2.74 12.96
N TYR A 393 -25.40 -3.36 12.36
CA TYR A 393 -26.83 -3.09 12.58
C TYR A 393 -27.64 -4.37 12.48
N TYR A 394 -28.83 -4.35 13.04
CA TYR A 394 -29.79 -5.42 12.91
C TYR A 394 -30.68 -5.16 11.67
N ASN A 395 -30.94 -6.20 10.94
CA ASN A 395 -31.84 -6.13 9.78
C ASN A 395 -33.23 -6.65 10.16
N LEU A 396 -34.25 -5.82 10.02
CA LEU A 396 -35.63 -6.16 10.37
C LEU A 396 -36.27 -7.10 9.33
N SER A 397 -35.73 -7.09 8.11
CA SER A 397 -36.17 -7.98 7.04
C SER A 397 -35.17 -9.11 6.83
N PRO A 398 -35.62 -10.37 6.64
CA PRO A 398 -34.71 -11.46 6.26
C PRO A 398 -33.96 -11.22 4.93
N GLU A 399 -34.53 -10.40 4.07
CA GLU A 399 -33.97 -10.05 2.74
C GLU A 399 -32.92 -8.92 2.81
N GLY A 400 -32.61 -8.41 4.00
CA GLY A 400 -31.60 -7.38 4.12
C GLY A 400 -32.02 -5.95 3.75
N THR A 401 -33.29 -5.72 3.45
CA THR A 401 -33.78 -4.45 2.88
C THR A 401 -34.18 -3.38 3.91
N GLN A 402 -34.26 -3.72 5.19
CA GLN A 402 -34.71 -2.81 6.26
C GLN A 402 -33.72 -2.77 7.44
N PRO A 403 -32.59 -2.06 7.31
CA PRO A 403 -31.64 -1.93 8.40
C PRO A 403 -32.14 -0.98 9.50
N ASP A 404 -32.00 -1.36 10.75
CA ASP A 404 -32.25 -0.49 11.90
C ASP A 404 -30.92 0.06 12.45
N PHE A 405 -30.61 1.29 12.12
CA PHE A 405 -29.39 1.98 12.55
C PHE A 405 -29.52 2.67 13.93
N THR A 406 -30.71 2.68 14.51
CA THR A 406 -31.02 3.47 15.71
C THR A 406 -31.12 2.64 16.97
N SER A 407 -31.26 1.34 16.82
CA SER A 407 -31.46 0.43 17.94
C SER A 407 -30.15 0.04 18.64
N ASN A 408 -30.28 -0.27 19.92
CA ASN A 408 -29.16 -0.80 20.67
C ASN A 408 -28.92 -2.27 20.35
N LEU A 409 -27.69 -2.58 20.01
CA LEU A 409 -27.18 -3.95 19.92
C LEU A 409 -26.39 -4.28 21.20
N THR A 410 -26.59 -5.49 21.71
CA THR A 410 -25.70 -6.08 22.71
C THR A 410 -24.97 -7.22 22.01
N ILE A 411 -23.69 -7.02 21.69
CA ILE A 411 -22.86 -8.03 21.05
C ILE A 411 -22.24 -8.89 22.14
N ALA A 412 -22.57 -10.16 22.17
CA ALA A 412 -22.00 -11.12 23.09
C ALA A 412 -20.62 -11.59 22.62
N ARG A 413 -20.49 -11.90 21.34
CA ARG A 413 -19.25 -12.36 20.71
C ARG A 413 -19.23 -12.10 19.21
N CYS A 414 -18.03 -11.97 18.67
CA CYS A 414 -17.76 -12.03 17.25
C CYS A 414 -17.04 -13.34 16.90
N LYS A 415 -17.38 -13.93 15.76
CA LYS A 415 -16.70 -15.09 15.17
C LYS A 415 -16.10 -14.65 13.87
N PHE A 416 -14.84 -14.97 13.67
CA PHE A 416 -14.10 -14.68 12.45
C PHE A 416 -13.65 -16.00 11.83
N ASP A 417 -14.00 -16.20 10.59
CA ASP A 417 -13.48 -17.30 9.78
C ASP A 417 -12.31 -16.79 8.98
N VAL A 418 -11.10 -17.26 9.32
CA VAL A 418 -9.85 -16.82 8.72
C VAL A 418 -9.28 -17.91 7.83
N GLY A 419 -8.72 -17.49 6.68
CA GLY A 419 -7.92 -18.36 5.83
C GLY A 419 -6.47 -18.39 6.28
N LEU A 420 -5.54 -18.62 5.34
CA LEU A 420 -4.11 -18.62 5.64
C LEU A 420 -3.70 -17.24 6.21
N SER A 421 -3.50 -17.18 7.51
CA SER A 421 -3.27 -15.92 8.22
C SER A 421 -2.21 -16.03 9.29
N GLY A 422 -1.36 -15.03 9.35
CA GLY A 422 -0.51 -14.72 10.49
C GLY A 422 -1.28 -13.96 11.58
N VAL A 423 -0.59 -13.11 12.32
CA VAL A 423 -1.18 -12.32 13.40
C VAL A 423 -2.04 -11.19 12.85
N MET A 424 -3.25 -11.06 13.36
CA MET A 424 -4.15 -9.94 13.06
C MET A 424 -4.80 -9.41 14.33
N GLY A 425 -4.79 -8.10 14.51
CA GLY A 425 -5.46 -7.42 15.61
C GLY A 425 -6.89 -7.04 15.23
N PHE A 426 -7.76 -7.08 16.24
CA PHE A 426 -9.13 -6.64 16.15
C PHE A 426 -9.41 -5.59 17.20
N LYS A 427 -9.89 -4.43 16.77
CA LYS A 427 -10.25 -3.32 17.66
C LYS A 427 -11.73 -3.02 17.56
N LEU A 428 -12.39 -2.96 18.72
CA LEU A 428 -13.79 -2.59 18.82
C LEU A 428 -13.90 -1.21 19.47
N ASN A 429 -14.37 -0.23 18.72
CA ASN A 429 -14.69 1.08 19.24
C ASN A 429 -16.19 1.20 19.50
N VAL A 430 -16.55 1.50 20.74
CA VAL A 430 -17.93 1.67 21.18
C VAL A 430 -18.16 3.15 21.48
N THR A 431 -19.05 3.80 20.73
CA THR A 431 -19.35 5.21 20.94
C THR A 431 -20.11 5.42 22.24
N GLY A 432 -19.61 6.27 23.13
CA GLY A 432 -20.35 6.81 24.28
C GLY A 432 -20.01 6.23 25.65
N ARG A 433 -19.23 5.18 25.79
CA ARG A 433 -18.93 4.57 27.10
C ARG A 433 -17.45 4.43 27.44
N PHE A 434 -16.59 4.29 26.46
CA PHE A 434 -15.15 4.21 26.64
C PHE A 434 -14.48 5.17 25.66
N ALA A 435 -14.25 6.38 26.12
CA ALA A 435 -13.42 7.31 25.39
C ALA A 435 -11.97 6.84 25.48
N ALA A 436 -11.33 6.72 24.33
CA ALA A 436 -9.91 6.62 24.10
C ALA A 436 -9.11 5.71 25.05
N SER A 437 -8.26 4.87 24.52
CA SER A 437 -7.20 4.18 25.26
C SER A 437 -6.52 5.18 26.21
N LYS A 438 -6.62 4.95 27.50
CA LYS A 438 -5.88 5.75 28.46
C LYS A 438 -4.41 5.36 28.36
N THR A 439 -3.56 6.35 28.20
CA THR A 439 -2.13 6.16 28.03
C THR A 439 -1.42 6.80 29.20
N TYR A 440 -0.52 6.07 29.82
CA TYR A 440 0.39 6.56 30.83
C TYR A 440 1.81 6.57 30.27
N LYS A 441 2.43 7.74 30.24
CA LYS A 441 3.79 7.90 29.72
C LYS A 441 4.78 8.15 30.82
N MET A 442 5.90 7.45 30.79
CA MET A 442 7.00 7.65 31.73
C MET A 442 8.34 7.40 31.02
N PHE A 443 9.40 7.85 31.64
CA PHE A 443 10.75 7.47 31.20
C PHE A 443 11.23 6.25 31.97
N THR A 444 12.02 5.42 31.32
CA THR A 444 12.57 4.18 31.89
C THR A 444 13.49 4.42 33.10
N ASN A 445 13.93 5.64 33.32
CA ASN A 445 14.80 6.04 34.44
C ASN A 445 14.04 6.59 35.66
N ASN A 446 12.71 6.68 35.61
CA ASN A 446 11.91 7.30 36.69
C ASN A 446 11.44 6.32 37.78
N CYS A 447 11.85 5.07 37.69
CA CYS A 447 11.38 4.05 38.61
C CYS A 447 12.26 3.94 39.86
N ARG A 448 11.61 3.75 41.02
CA ARG A 448 12.29 3.55 42.30
C ARG A 448 11.76 2.30 42.97
N ASP A 449 12.62 1.60 43.71
CA ASP A 449 12.20 0.49 44.58
C ASP A 449 11.48 1.01 45.84
N ASN A 450 10.94 0.07 46.62
CA ASN A 450 10.29 0.41 47.87
C ASN A 450 11.21 1.08 48.93
N SER A 451 12.51 1.10 48.67
CA SER A 451 13.54 1.74 49.49
C SER A 451 13.95 3.11 48.93
N GLY A 452 13.33 3.55 47.81
CA GLY A 452 13.63 4.83 47.19
C GLY A 452 14.87 4.84 46.28
N ASN A 453 15.55 3.69 46.09
CA ASN A 453 16.66 3.58 45.15
C ASN A 453 16.14 3.54 43.72
N GLU A 454 16.90 4.14 42.80
CA GLU A 454 16.58 4.07 41.39
C GLU A 454 16.70 2.63 40.90
N VAL A 455 15.57 1.98 40.66
CA VAL A 455 15.45 0.63 40.11
C VAL A 455 14.71 0.72 38.79
N TYR A 456 15.37 0.37 37.73
CA TYR A 456 14.89 0.52 36.36
C TYR A 456 14.17 -0.72 35.82
N THR A 457 13.67 -1.57 36.72
CA THR A 457 13.02 -2.83 36.39
C THR A 457 11.52 -2.80 36.55
N ASP A 458 11.02 -2.05 37.54
CA ASP A 458 9.62 -2.05 37.89
C ASP A 458 8.99 -0.68 37.61
N TYR A 459 7.83 -0.70 36.97
CA TYR A 459 7.07 0.49 36.59
C TYR A 459 5.67 0.39 37.16
N GLU A 460 5.29 1.40 37.92
CA GLU A 460 3.99 1.47 38.58
C GLU A 460 3.22 2.70 38.13
N TRP A 461 1.94 2.52 37.86
CA TRP A 461 1.01 3.60 37.49
C TRP A 461 -0.14 3.64 38.50
N SER A 462 -0.82 4.77 38.59
CA SER A 462 -1.98 4.88 39.44
C SER A 462 -3.23 4.35 38.74
N LYS A 463 -4.19 3.76 39.51
CA LYS A 463 -5.48 3.32 38.95
C LYS A 463 -6.29 4.48 38.33
N SER A 464 -6.03 5.71 38.74
CA SER A 464 -6.64 6.90 38.13
C SER A 464 -6.10 7.22 36.73
N ASP A 465 -4.89 6.75 36.43
CA ASP A 465 -4.25 7.02 35.12
C ASP A 465 -4.68 6.01 34.06
N LEU A 466 -4.87 4.74 34.47
CA LEU A 466 -5.32 3.66 33.60
C LEU A 466 -6.46 2.89 34.26
N ASP A 467 -7.65 2.92 33.69
CA ASP A 467 -8.74 2.00 34.04
C ASP A 467 -8.42 0.66 33.40
N TYR A 468 -8.01 -0.26 34.22
CA TYR A 468 -7.60 -1.58 33.81
C TYR A 468 -8.80 -2.54 33.82
N ILE A 469 -9.02 -3.22 32.73
CA ILE A 469 -10.11 -4.19 32.57
C ILE A 469 -9.56 -5.62 32.59
N ASP A 470 -8.53 -5.88 31.83
CA ASP A 470 -7.84 -7.17 31.71
C ASP A 470 -6.35 -6.95 31.50
N ARG A 471 -5.50 -7.76 32.15
CA ARG A 471 -4.04 -7.70 31.96
C ARG A 471 -3.63 -7.91 30.50
N ASN A 472 -4.40 -8.69 29.75
CA ASN A 472 -4.15 -8.92 28.32
C ASN A 472 -4.39 -7.68 27.46
N GLN A 473 -5.14 -6.70 27.95
CA GLN A 473 -5.40 -5.44 27.26
C GLN A 473 -4.33 -4.38 27.55
N ILE A 474 -3.50 -4.59 28.56
CA ILE A 474 -2.41 -3.68 28.89
C ILE A 474 -1.24 -3.95 27.94
N LYS A 475 -0.84 -2.91 27.23
CA LYS A 475 0.27 -2.91 26.30
C LYS A 475 1.34 -1.97 26.78
N VAL A 476 2.57 -2.33 26.49
CA VAL A 476 3.75 -1.54 26.82
C VAL A 476 4.49 -1.21 25.53
N LYS A 477 4.80 0.05 25.35
CA LYS A 477 5.69 0.50 24.27
C LYS A 477 6.93 1.15 24.88
N ILE A 478 8.06 0.92 24.24
CA ILE A 478 9.29 1.65 24.49
C ILE A 478 9.67 2.33 23.18
N ASN A 479 9.80 3.66 23.19
CA ASN A 479 10.07 4.46 22.00
C ASN A 479 9.10 4.17 20.85
N ASN A 480 7.80 4.12 21.17
CA ASN A 480 6.70 3.81 20.25
C ASN A 480 6.70 2.38 19.67
N LYS A 481 7.51 1.47 20.23
CA LYS A 481 7.61 0.08 19.83
C LYS A 481 7.03 -0.82 20.90
N THR A 482 6.06 -1.67 20.56
CA THR A 482 5.44 -2.61 21.51
C THR A 482 6.49 -3.62 22.00
N VAL A 483 6.52 -3.85 23.32
CA VAL A 483 7.38 -4.81 23.98
C VAL A 483 6.55 -5.81 24.77
N THR A 484 7.03 -7.04 24.88
CA THR A 484 6.36 -8.15 25.56
C THR A 484 7.19 -8.77 26.68
N ASP A 485 8.50 -8.52 26.68
CA ASP A 485 9.38 -9.02 27.74
C ASP A 485 9.15 -8.24 29.06
N PHE A 486 7.96 -8.41 29.63
CA PHE A 486 7.60 -7.87 30.94
C PHE A 486 6.66 -8.82 31.68
N THR A 487 6.63 -8.68 33.00
CA THR A 487 5.75 -9.46 33.88
C THR A 487 4.96 -8.54 34.80
N PHE A 488 3.70 -8.86 35.03
CA PHE A 488 2.88 -8.16 36.03
C PHE A 488 3.32 -8.51 37.45
N GLN A 489 3.68 -7.50 38.21
CA GLN A 489 3.98 -7.64 39.64
C GLN A 489 2.72 -7.36 40.49
N SER A 490 1.83 -6.52 40.00
CA SER A 490 0.50 -6.24 40.56
C SER A 490 -0.44 -5.77 39.42
N ASP A 491 -1.67 -5.38 39.76
CA ASP A 491 -2.61 -4.82 38.77
C ASP A 491 -2.19 -3.47 38.22
N THR A 492 -1.26 -2.80 38.83
CA THR A 492 -0.76 -1.47 38.46
C THR A 492 0.75 -1.43 38.29
N LYS A 493 1.41 -2.59 38.32
CA LYS A 493 2.88 -2.64 38.31
C LYS A 493 3.40 -3.74 37.38
N ILE A 494 4.31 -3.39 36.49
CA ILE A 494 5.02 -4.32 35.62
C ILE A 494 6.51 -4.30 35.93
N ARG A 495 7.18 -5.40 35.61
CA ARG A 495 8.65 -5.53 35.58
C ARG A 495 9.08 -5.85 34.16
N LEU A 496 10.00 -5.04 33.64
CA LEU A 496 10.62 -5.31 32.34
C LEU A 496 11.62 -6.46 32.43
N GLY A 497 11.72 -7.24 31.37
CA GLY A 497 12.77 -8.25 31.24
C GLY A 497 14.16 -7.65 31.12
N ASN A 498 15.18 -8.43 31.47
CA ASN A 498 16.56 -7.97 31.46
C ASN A 498 17.04 -7.55 30.06
N SER A 499 16.47 -8.12 29.01
CA SER A 499 16.78 -7.76 27.61
C SER A 499 16.39 -6.32 27.25
N LEU A 500 15.40 -5.77 27.95
CA LEU A 500 14.90 -4.40 27.72
C LEU A 500 15.60 -3.37 28.59
N LEU A 501 16.44 -3.80 29.56
CA LEU A 501 17.16 -2.91 30.46
C LEU A 501 18.43 -2.40 29.79
N LYS A 502 18.45 -1.13 29.45
CA LYS A 502 19.57 -0.48 28.76
C LYS A 502 20.37 0.37 29.73
N GLN A 503 21.19 -0.31 30.54
CA GLN A 503 22.05 0.34 31.53
C GLN A 503 23.37 -0.41 31.70
N THR A 504 24.42 0.33 32.06
CA THR A 504 25.74 -0.21 32.39
C THR A 504 26.31 0.55 33.57
N THR A 505 26.76 -0.18 34.59
CA THR A 505 27.41 0.39 35.76
C THR A 505 28.90 0.03 35.72
N LEU A 506 29.77 1.00 35.88
CA LEU A 506 31.20 0.85 35.77
C LEU A 506 31.92 1.53 36.95
N ASN A 507 33.17 1.17 37.13
CA ASN A 507 34.03 1.74 38.18
C ASN A 507 34.97 2.80 37.57
N GLY A 508 35.02 3.96 38.17
CA GLY A 508 36.03 4.94 37.87
C GLY A 508 37.33 4.59 38.60
N ASP A 509 38.50 4.87 38.01
CA ASP A 509 39.82 4.65 38.57
C ASP A 509 40.66 5.94 38.70
N GLY A 510 40.07 7.07 38.33
CA GLY A 510 40.76 8.38 38.35
C GLY A 510 41.71 8.64 37.19
N SER A 511 41.89 7.67 36.29
CA SER A 511 42.85 7.76 35.17
C SER A 511 42.24 7.39 33.82
N THR A 512 41.41 6.38 33.77
CA THR A 512 40.76 5.91 32.54
C THR A 512 39.68 6.88 32.10
N LYS A 513 39.68 7.22 30.81
CA LYS A 513 38.70 8.10 30.19
C LYS A 513 37.74 7.37 29.28
N LEU A 514 38.11 6.22 28.71
CA LEU A 514 37.30 5.47 27.75
C LEU A 514 36.56 4.33 28.45
N PHE A 515 35.25 4.32 28.33
CA PHE A 515 34.36 3.32 28.94
C PHE A 515 33.39 2.74 27.93
N ALA A 516 33.21 1.41 27.98
CA ALA A 516 32.26 0.72 27.14
C ALA A 516 30.91 0.58 27.86
N TYR A 517 29.81 0.72 27.14
CA TYR A 517 28.48 0.33 27.59
C TYR A 517 27.97 -0.87 26.81
N THR A 518 27.03 -1.65 27.42
CA THR A 518 26.70 -3.01 26.95
C THR A 518 25.39 -3.07 26.14
N PHE A 519 24.63 -1.99 26.06
CA PHE A 519 23.33 -1.96 25.42
C PHE A 519 23.34 -1.24 24.08
N ASP A 520 22.30 -1.47 23.29
CA ASP A 520 22.04 -0.72 22.07
C ASP A 520 21.07 0.42 22.34
N ALA A 521 21.36 1.60 21.78
CA ALA A 521 20.49 2.76 21.85
C ALA A 521 20.11 3.19 20.43
N GLN A 522 18.85 3.55 20.24
CA GLN A 522 18.36 4.07 18.95
C GLN A 522 19.00 5.40 18.57
N SER A 523 19.34 6.20 19.57
CA SER A 523 20.03 7.48 19.39
C SER A 523 20.99 7.72 20.54
N THR A 524 22.20 8.21 20.22
CA THR A 524 23.17 8.66 21.22
C THR A 524 22.64 9.84 22.05
N ALA A 525 21.68 10.60 21.55
CA ALA A 525 21.03 11.69 22.29
C ALA A 525 20.27 11.21 23.54
N ASN A 526 19.79 9.96 23.52
CA ASN A 526 19.05 9.36 24.62
C ASN A 526 19.97 8.73 25.66
N ILE A 527 21.27 8.59 25.39
CA ILE A 527 22.23 8.06 26.34
C ILE A 527 22.61 9.16 27.32
N LYS A 528 22.41 8.85 28.61
CA LYS A 528 22.76 9.71 29.74
C LYS A 528 23.83 9.06 30.59
N VAL A 529 24.65 9.88 31.20
CA VAL A 529 25.76 9.42 32.07
C VAL A 529 25.68 10.13 33.41
N LYS A 530 25.72 9.35 34.47
CA LYS A 530 25.89 9.87 35.84
C LYS A 530 27.26 9.47 36.39
N VAL A 531 27.92 10.37 37.07
CA VAL A 531 29.15 10.09 37.81
C VAL A 531 28.93 10.46 39.27
N GLY A 532 29.10 9.49 40.17
CA GLY A 532 28.81 9.72 41.60
C GLY A 532 27.35 10.09 41.85
N GLY A 533 26.41 9.59 41.01
CA GLY A 533 24.97 9.90 41.10
C GLY A 533 24.56 11.23 40.44
N VAL A 534 25.51 12.04 39.96
CA VAL A 534 25.23 13.34 39.33
C VAL A 534 25.30 13.21 37.81
N LEU A 535 24.28 13.72 37.11
CA LEU A 535 24.27 13.75 35.65
C LEU A 535 25.43 14.61 35.13
N THR A 536 26.16 14.09 34.15
CA THR A 536 27.30 14.80 33.54
C THR A 536 27.16 14.88 32.03
N THR A 537 27.66 15.95 31.47
CA THR A 537 27.86 16.15 30.03
C THR A 537 29.34 16.15 29.63
N ASP A 538 30.27 15.89 30.59
CA ASP A 538 31.72 15.90 30.39
C ASP A 538 32.22 14.63 29.66
N PHE A 539 31.55 14.26 28.57
CA PHE A 539 31.96 13.13 27.75
C PHE A 539 31.56 13.33 26.27
N VAL A 540 32.21 12.54 25.41
CA VAL A 540 31.90 12.45 23.99
C VAL A 540 31.72 10.97 23.59
N PHE A 541 30.95 10.71 22.58
CA PHE A 541 30.84 9.36 22.02
C PHE A 541 32.05 9.06 21.14
N ALA A 542 32.77 7.98 21.49
CA ALA A 542 34.04 7.58 20.85
C ALA A 542 33.87 6.56 19.72
N GLY A 543 32.61 6.33 19.26
CA GLY A 543 32.27 5.31 18.26
C GLY A 543 32.00 3.95 18.89
N GLY A 544 31.24 3.11 18.20
CA GLY A 544 30.76 1.85 18.77
C GLY A 544 29.98 2.08 20.06
N LYS A 545 30.10 1.17 21.01
CA LYS A 545 29.48 1.27 22.33
C LYS A 545 30.45 1.89 23.36
N TYR A 546 31.14 3.01 23.01
CA TYR A 546 32.12 3.67 23.89
C TYR A 546 31.77 5.15 24.10
N ILE A 547 31.98 5.59 25.34
CA ILE A 547 32.05 7.01 25.70
C ILE A 547 33.45 7.36 26.18
N SER A 548 33.92 8.56 25.86
CA SER A 548 35.20 9.10 26.35
C SER A 548 34.93 10.34 27.18
N PHE A 549 35.30 10.30 28.44
CA PHE A 549 35.26 11.48 29.32
C PHE A 549 36.36 12.47 28.96
N ASN A 550 36.04 13.76 29.01
CA ASN A 550 37.05 14.80 28.89
C ASN A 550 37.96 14.80 30.15
N THR A 551 37.35 14.63 31.33
CA THR A 551 38.02 14.49 32.62
C THR A 551 37.82 13.07 33.16
N ALA A 552 38.87 12.38 33.54
CA ALA A 552 38.74 11.01 34.07
C ALA A 552 37.86 10.99 35.31
N PRO A 553 36.83 10.11 35.36
CA PRO A 553 35.96 9.97 36.52
C PRO A 553 36.75 9.57 37.78
N PRO A 554 36.40 10.09 38.96
CA PRO A 554 37.13 9.79 40.20
C PRO A 554 37.08 8.29 40.51
N SER A 555 38.11 7.82 41.25
CA SER A 555 38.19 6.42 41.66
C SER A 555 37.12 6.07 42.69
N ALA A 556 36.13 5.25 42.27
CA ALA A 556 35.09 4.71 43.13
C ALA A 556 34.39 3.54 42.45
N THR A 557 33.87 2.61 43.25
CA THR A 557 33.13 1.44 42.75
C THR A 557 31.72 1.84 42.34
N GLY A 558 31.30 1.44 41.14
CA GLY A 558 29.92 1.67 40.64
C GLY A 558 29.53 3.13 40.47
N ASN A 559 30.48 4.03 40.39
CA ASN A 559 30.23 5.47 40.33
C ASN A 559 29.92 6.00 38.94
N ILE A 560 30.15 5.22 37.90
CA ILE A 560 29.79 5.57 36.52
C ILE A 560 28.57 4.76 36.13
N PHE A 561 27.49 5.46 35.84
CA PHE A 561 26.24 4.86 35.45
C PHE A 561 25.83 5.42 34.07
N ILE A 562 25.81 4.54 33.06
CA ILE A 562 25.44 4.85 31.68
C ILE A 562 24.10 4.20 31.42
N TYR A 563 23.13 4.97 30.98
CA TYR A 563 21.77 4.45 30.72
C TYR A 563 21.14 5.13 29.52
N ASN A 564 20.16 4.45 28.93
CA ASN A 564 19.36 5.00 27.85
C ASN A 564 18.03 5.52 28.40
N GLU A 565 17.68 6.75 28.06
CA GLU A 565 16.47 7.43 28.49
C GLU A 565 15.36 7.16 27.46
N ASP A 566 14.83 5.94 27.48
CA ASP A 566 13.77 5.53 26.59
C ASP A 566 12.40 5.98 27.11
N GLU A 567 11.52 6.43 26.22
CA GLU A 567 10.13 6.74 26.55
C GLU A 567 9.37 5.42 26.69
N LEU A 568 8.77 5.19 27.87
CA LEU A 568 7.91 4.05 28.15
C LEU A 568 6.45 4.52 28.17
N GLU A 569 5.63 3.88 27.39
CA GLU A 569 4.20 4.12 27.32
C GLU A 569 3.45 2.86 27.74
N ILE A 570 2.61 2.97 28.77
CA ILE A 570 1.69 1.93 29.18
C ILE A 570 0.30 2.39 28.79
N TYR A 571 -0.42 1.58 28.05
CA TYR A 571 -1.76 1.92 27.57
C TYR A 571 -2.67 0.70 27.57
N ILE A 572 -3.98 0.95 27.69
CA ILE A 572 -5.01 -0.06 27.49
C ILE A 572 -5.49 0.07 26.06
N ASP A 573 -5.43 -1.01 25.32
CA ASP A 573 -5.97 -1.09 23.97
C ASP A 573 -7.14 -2.06 23.93
N GLU A 574 -8.31 -1.57 23.53
CA GLU A 574 -9.50 -2.41 23.34
C GLU A 574 -9.41 -3.15 22.02
N TRP A 575 -8.43 -4.02 21.89
CA TRP A 575 -8.29 -4.87 20.73
C TRP A 575 -8.08 -6.33 21.14
N TYR A 576 -8.47 -7.21 20.28
CA TYR A 576 -8.35 -8.65 20.45
C TYR A 576 -7.51 -9.20 19.34
N PHE A 577 -6.63 -10.14 19.63
CA PHE A 577 -5.93 -10.86 18.59
C PHE A 577 -6.84 -11.92 17.99
N LEU A 578 -6.95 -11.92 16.67
CA LEU A 578 -7.48 -13.02 15.88
C LEU A 578 -6.36 -14.03 15.69
N GLU A 579 -6.14 -14.83 16.67
CA GLU A 579 -4.90 -15.54 16.79
C GLU A 579 -5.03 -17.02 16.56
N PRO A 580 -4.04 -17.64 15.94
CA PRO A 580 -3.61 -18.97 16.33
C PRO A 580 -2.49 -18.99 17.37
N ILE A 581 -1.96 -17.84 17.85
CA ILE A 581 -0.66 -17.76 18.46
C ILE A 581 -0.74 -17.13 19.83
N SER A 582 -0.05 -17.76 20.79
CA SER A 582 0.06 -17.28 22.16
C SER A 582 0.95 -16.05 22.33
N ASP A 583 1.75 -15.69 21.32
CA ASP A 583 2.71 -14.61 21.41
C ASP A 583 2.79 -13.78 20.12
N ALA A 584 2.25 -12.57 20.20
CA ALA A 584 2.15 -11.64 19.08
C ALA A 584 3.49 -11.13 18.53
N ASN A 585 4.60 -11.44 19.17
CA ASN A 585 5.93 -10.98 18.76
C ASN A 585 6.81 -12.07 18.20
N THR A 586 6.33 -13.28 18.10
CA THR A 586 7.08 -14.36 17.48
C THR A 586 6.87 -14.31 15.98
N TYR A 587 7.69 -13.55 15.28
CA TYR A 587 7.73 -13.51 13.81
C TYR A 587 8.52 -14.67 13.22
N LEU A 588 8.50 -15.84 13.86
CA LEU A 588 9.12 -17.04 13.33
C LEU A 588 8.05 -17.84 12.59
N ALA A 589 8.20 -18.00 11.29
CA ALA A 589 7.26 -18.79 10.49
C ALA A 589 7.15 -20.24 10.96
N ASP A 590 8.16 -20.75 11.66
CA ASP A 590 8.16 -22.11 12.22
C ASP A 590 7.43 -22.20 13.57
N ASP A 591 7.38 -21.11 14.32
CA ASP A 591 6.71 -21.04 15.62
C ASP A 591 5.25 -20.59 15.48
N VAL A 592 4.91 -20.05 14.33
CA VAL A 592 3.58 -19.54 13.98
C VAL A 592 2.98 -20.47 12.92
N PRO A 593 2.21 -21.50 13.30
CA PRO A 593 1.42 -22.20 12.31
C PRO A 593 0.43 -21.21 11.71
N LEU A 594 0.58 -20.89 10.42
CA LEU A 594 -0.43 -20.16 9.69
C LEU A 594 -1.64 -21.08 9.54
N ASP A 595 -2.78 -20.65 10.06
CA ASP A 595 -4.02 -21.40 9.89
C ASP A 595 -4.52 -21.28 8.47
N GLU A 596 -4.76 -22.41 7.83
CA GLU A 596 -5.35 -22.47 6.50
C GLU A 596 -6.87 -22.26 6.51
N SER A 597 -7.52 -22.62 7.63
CA SER A 597 -8.94 -22.40 7.85
C SER A 597 -9.27 -22.57 9.33
N ARG A 598 -9.66 -21.49 9.99
CA ARG A 598 -10.02 -21.52 11.41
C ARG A 598 -11.10 -20.50 11.73
N THR A 599 -12.00 -20.87 12.64
CA THR A 599 -12.96 -19.96 13.24
C THR A 599 -12.46 -19.50 14.61
N VAL A 600 -12.18 -18.21 14.73
CA VAL A 600 -11.78 -17.58 16.00
C VAL A 600 -12.99 -16.90 16.61
N THR A 601 -13.26 -17.16 17.90
CA THR A 601 -14.39 -16.58 18.63
C THR A 601 -13.87 -15.61 19.69
N ILE A 602 -14.25 -14.34 19.60
CA ILE A 602 -13.88 -13.31 20.56
C ILE A 602 -15.10 -12.90 21.37
N PRO A 603 -15.06 -13.04 22.72
CA PRO A 603 -16.10 -12.55 23.60
C PRO A 603 -16.03 -11.02 23.70
N ILE A 604 -17.16 -10.33 23.53
CA ILE A 604 -17.23 -8.87 23.55
C ILE A 604 -18.08 -8.36 24.72
N HIS A 605 -19.30 -8.88 24.88
CA HIS A 605 -20.24 -8.53 25.93
C HIS A 605 -20.51 -7.03 26.09
N GLN A 606 -20.60 -6.30 24.98
CA GLN A 606 -20.81 -4.86 24.97
C GLN A 606 -22.14 -4.47 24.35
N ARG A 607 -22.73 -3.36 24.84
CA ARG A 607 -23.96 -2.79 24.32
C ARG A 607 -23.71 -1.40 23.78
N SER A 608 -24.11 -1.15 22.53
CA SER A 608 -24.03 0.16 21.91
C SER A 608 -25.04 0.33 20.78
N GLU A 609 -25.31 1.58 20.43
CA GLU A 609 -26.02 1.96 19.20
C GLU A 609 -25.04 2.01 18.01
N ASN A 610 -23.75 2.04 18.26
CA ASN A 610 -22.75 2.19 17.23
C ASN A 610 -21.49 1.40 17.59
N PHE A 611 -21.28 0.30 16.88
CA PHE A 611 -20.07 -0.48 16.93
C PHE A 611 -19.23 -0.20 15.68
N ASN A 612 -18.00 0.22 15.90
CA ASN A 612 -17.02 0.41 14.86
C ASN A 612 -15.91 -0.63 15.02
N LEU A 613 -15.75 -1.44 14.01
CA LEU A 613 -14.82 -2.57 14.00
C LEU A 613 -13.64 -2.22 13.11
N ARG A 614 -12.45 -2.44 13.62
CA ARG A 614 -11.20 -2.23 12.88
C ARG A 614 -10.36 -3.49 12.95
N LEU A 615 -9.88 -3.96 11.82
CA LEU A 615 -8.90 -5.03 11.69
C LEU A 615 -7.58 -4.41 11.29
N PHE A 616 -6.49 -4.85 11.89
CA PHE A 616 -5.17 -4.29 11.62
C PHE A 616 -4.06 -5.30 11.85
N THR A 617 -2.97 -5.15 11.14
CA THR A 617 -1.71 -5.85 11.41
C THR A 617 -0.55 -5.09 10.77
N ASP A 618 0.61 -5.17 11.38
CA ASP A 618 1.90 -4.76 10.85
C ASP A 618 2.83 -5.96 10.61
N SER A 619 2.29 -7.17 10.75
CA SER A 619 3.01 -8.41 10.52
C SER A 619 3.33 -8.58 9.02
N PRO A 620 4.55 -9.02 8.68
CA PRO A 620 4.90 -9.30 7.28
C PRO A 620 4.29 -10.58 6.72
N PHE A 621 3.47 -11.28 7.49
CA PHE A 621 2.80 -12.50 7.03
C PHE A 621 1.42 -12.20 6.43
N PRO A 622 0.93 -13.07 5.53
CA PRO A 622 -0.37 -12.87 4.89
C PRO A 622 -1.52 -12.85 5.91
N VAL A 623 -2.59 -12.17 5.53
CA VAL A 623 -3.84 -12.09 6.30
C VAL A 623 -5.00 -12.37 5.37
N SER A 624 -5.89 -13.28 5.76
CA SER A 624 -7.10 -13.62 5.02
C SER A 624 -8.29 -13.74 5.95
N LEU A 625 -9.31 -12.91 5.73
CA LEU A 625 -10.59 -12.99 6.42
C LEU A 625 -11.65 -13.46 5.42
N ASN A 626 -12.20 -14.65 5.64
CA ASN A 626 -13.23 -15.24 4.77
C ASN A 626 -14.63 -14.71 5.13
N SER A 627 -14.95 -14.69 6.42
CA SER A 627 -16.23 -14.21 6.89
C SER A 627 -16.17 -13.72 8.35
N MET A 628 -17.14 -12.89 8.71
CA MET A 628 -17.36 -12.46 10.08
C MET A 628 -18.82 -12.65 10.45
N MET A 629 -19.06 -13.20 11.64
CA MET A 629 -20.38 -13.34 12.23
C MET A 629 -20.38 -12.72 13.63
N TRP A 630 -21.44 -12.03 13.98
CA TRP A 630 -21.63 -11.57 15.35
C TRP A 630 -22.88 -12.22 15.97
N GLU A 631 -22.81 -12.50 17.25
CA GLU A 631 -23.92 -13.04 18.04
C GLU A 631 -24.27 -12.05 19.15
N GLY A 632 -25.55 -11.79 19.32
CA GLY A 632 -25.98 -10.83 20.33
C GLY A 632 -27.48 -10.65 20.40
N ASN A 633 -27.89 -9.67 21.16
CA ASN A 633 -29.29 -9.32 21.37
C ASN A 633 -29.60 -7.96 20.74
N TYR A 634 -30.71 -7.91 20.06
CA TYR A 634 -31.29 -6.70 19.52
C TYR A 634 -32.33 -6.13 20.48
N SER A 635 -32.27 -4.82 20.73
CA SER A 635 -33.21 -4.09 21.58
C SER A 635 -33.79 -2.91 20.79
N PRO A 636 -35.03 -3.03 20.28
CA PRO A 636 -35.65 -1.96 19.52
C PRO A 636 -35.84 -0.71 20.39
N ARG A 637 -35.66 0.46 19.80
CA ARG A 637 -35.97 1.74 20.44
C ARG A 637 -37.47 1.95 20.45
N PHE A 638 -38.10 1.79 21.61
CA PHE A 638 -39.48 2.21 21.76
C PHE A 638 -39.55 3.72 22.01
N TYR A 639 -39.97 4.49 21.04
CA TYR A 639 -40.42 5.86 21.29
C TYR A 639 -41.74 5.79 22.07
N ARG A 640 -41.75 6.13 23.35
CA ARG A 640 -42.99 6.53 24.00
C ARG A 640 -43.47 7.80 23.28
N ARG A 641 -44.53 7.71 22.52
CA ARG A 641 -45.30 8.89 22.17
C ARG A 641 -45.90 9.45 23.44
N THR A 642 -45.36 10.55 23.95
CA THR A 642 -45.98 11.41 24.95
C THR A 642 -47.04 12.27 24.24
#